data_3bba8c446d36e68b43b6f32dda7e9f65
#
_entry.id   3bba8c446d36e68b43b6f32dda7e9f65
#
_cell.length_a   1.000
_cell.length_b   1.000
_cell.length_c   1.000
_cell.angle_alpha   90.00
_cell.angle_beta   90.00
_cell.angle_gamma   90.00
#
_symmetry.space_group_name_H-M   'P 1'
#
loop_
_entity.id
_entity.type
_entity.pdbx_description
1 polymer ?
#
loop_
_entity_poly.entity_id
_entity_poly.type
_entity_poly.pdbx_seq_one_letter_code
_entity_poly.pdbx_strand_id
1 'polypeptide(L)'
;MSDLIIKFSYGRWIVFQLLMLASALAFAAQPSIAMFYGENPPWDELHAFDAVVVEPLHVPDPKLHADARTTLFAYVAVGEVSPERAYLKAIPAAWKLEQNSDWGSVVLDQSQPAWPVFFAERVIKPLWEAGYRGFFLDTLDSYQLYTKAEAEKGRQEAGLVAVIRELKKRYPQAKLIFNRGFEILPQVHREVYAVAAESLFRRWNAAQQEYVAVPPNDREWLLGQLNHIHQKYRLPVLSIDYVPPGQRDLARATAAKISDLGFVPWVTNPQLDMLGVGEIEVMPRKVLMIHNTANTEYDLINTNVQHYATMPLNYLGYSAEYLDARRPLPAEQLTGRYAGIVVWLDQATGREGAALRAWLTQQRKVGVPIVILGDGAFLFESVDAEQFGLKYSKSANGRMRLHVEQRDALLGFEVQPALDRAAFFPLRARDANVLLTLANELNETQDAIALTAWGGYALNPHVLVELPSTLDNGKAGNTSRNLRWVINPIEFLRRALQLPEMPVPDVTTESGRRMLMVHMDGDGFANKGEFSGSPYGAEVLLDQILKKYPLPMTMSVIQGEIATNGLYPAQSAALEGIAREIFALPHVEIASHSFSHPFQWRKAVANPDEEGYRLKLKNYDFDLRQEITGSINYIETRLAPPGKKVKVFLWTGDCNVGSDAMGIAAQAGVASMNGGETTITRSFPTLTLVAPLGVSKDRQFQVYAPNQNENVYTNDWQGPFYGYERVIETFEMTGTPYRLKPVDIYFHTYSASKPASLKALDRVFKWALAQPLTPVHISDYVRQVQDFNHLVVARSRDGWLVRGDGNLRELRAPLSLGQPVIEAGSAVVGFNRSENRQYLHLGDSEASIRFAPAATSAPYLVSANARIAHASSGETADGNTLNLALSGQVPLQFDLSMGARCSVHADDRAIRADSIRNGISHFSTRTHVIDELRIHCPR
;
A
#
# COMPACT_ATOMS: atom_id res chain seq x y z
N MET A 1 -61.00 -21.66 29.26
CA MET A 1 -60.27 -20.56 28.58
C MET A 1 -59.02 -20.09 29.31
N SER A 2 -58.80 -20.48 30.57
CA SER A 2 -57.59 -20.07 31.35
C SER A 2 -56.32 -20.99 31.18
N ASP A 3 -56.52 -22.24 30.78
CA ASP A 3 -55.39 -23.19 30.63
C ASP A 3 -54.65 -23.13 29.29
N LEU A 4 -55.19 -22.42 28.29
CA LEU A 4 -54.57 -22.31 26.94
C LEU A 4 -53.60 -21.14 26.84
N ILE A 5 -53.69 -20.12 27.71
CA ILE A 5 -52.88 -18.91 27.71
C ILE A 5 -51.52 -19.18 28.45
N ILE A 6 -51.49 -20.08 29.42
CA ILE A 6 -50.26 -20.40 30.19
C ILE A 6 -49.30 -21.25 29.34
N LYS A 7 -49.79 -22.14 28.49
CA LYS A 7 -48.92 -22.96 27.62
C LYS A 7 -48.24 -22.17 26.49
N PHE A 8 -48.84 -21.05 25.99
CA PHE A 8 -48.22 -20.21 24.99
C PHE A 8 -47.16 -19.27 25.53
N SER A 9 -47.21 -18.92 26.82
CA SER A 9 -46.21 -18.06 27.49
C SER A 9 -44.90 -18.83 27.77
N TYR A 10 -44.99 -20.09 28.21
CA TYR A 10 -43.80 -20.91 28.49
C TYR A 10 -43.02 -21.30 27.23
N GLY A 11 -43.70 -21.56 26.14
CA GLY A 11 -43.02 -21.87 24.84
C GLY A 11 -42.21 -20.69 24.28
N ARG A 12 -42.67 -19.46 24.44
CA ARG A 12 -41.95 -18.25 24.02
C ARG A 12 -40.78 -17.93 24.91
N TRP A 13 -40.83 -18.23 26.22
CA TRP A 13 -39.74 -18.04 27.13
C TRP A 13 -38.58 -19.05 26.91
N ILE A 14 -38.92 -20.30 26.60
CA ILE A 14 -37.95 -21.36 26.30
C ILE A 14 -37.26 -21.10 24.97
N VAL A 15 -37.99 -20.63 23.92
CA VAL A 15 -37.41 -20.25 22.63
C VAL A 15 -36.55 -18.98 22.76
N PHE A 16 -36.95 -18.02 23.59
CA PHE A 16 -36.16 -16.82 23.87
C PHE A 16 -34.88 -17.13 24.68
N GLN A 17 -34.97 -18.07 25.65
CA GLN A 17 -33.75 -18.55 26.34
C GLN A 17 -32.87 -19.43 25.47
N LEU A 18 -33.39 -20.22 24.55
CA LEU A 18 -32.59 -20.98 23.58
C LEU A 18 -31.96 -20.07 22.50
N LEU A 19 -32.63 -19.01 22.09
CA LEU A 19 -32.05 -17.99 21.21
C LEU A 19 -30.99 -17.14 21.92
N MET A 20 -31.17 -16.84 23.22
CA MET A 20 -30.14 -16.17 24.03
C MET A 20 -28.95 -17.10 24.35
N LEU A 21 -29.15 -18.41 24.49
CA LEU A 21 -28.07 -19.38 24.64
C LEU A 21 -27.36 -19.65 23.30
N ALA A 22 -28.01 -19.58 22.15
CA ALA A 22 -27.37 -19.68 20.84
C ALA A 22 -26.53 -18.44 20.49
N SER A 23 -26.94 -17.25 20.96
CA SER A 23 -26.12 -16.03 20.82
C SER A 23 -24.97 -15.92 21.84
N ALA A 24 -24.96 -16.76 22.89
CA ALA A 24 -23.87 -16.80 23.88
C ALA A 24 -22.73 -17.78 23.52
N LEU A 25 -22.82 -18.49 22.39
CA LEU A 25 -21.81 -19.38 21.85
C LEU A 25 -21.04 -18.80 20.63
N ALA A 26 -21.20 -17.54 20.32
CA ALA A 26 -20.19 -16.84 19.52
C ALA A 26 -18.94 -16.76 20.42
N PHE A 27 -18.01 -17.72 20.27
CA PHE A 27 -16.65 -17.54 20.75
C PHE A 27 -16.17 -16.23 20.18
N ALA A 28 -15.88 -15.25 21.04
CA ALA A 28 -15.21 -14.03 20.58
C ALA A 28 -13.99 -14.49 19.78
N ALA A 29 -13.85 -14.00 18.56
CA ALA A 29 -12.69 -14.33 17.73
C ALA A 29 -11.43 -14.09 18.56
N GLN A 30 -10.47 -15.01 18.47
CA GLN A 30 -9.19 -14.86 19.17
C GLN A 30 -8.52 -13.59 18.67
N PRO A 31 -7.93 -12.74 19.54
CA PRO A 31 -7.26 -11.53 19.09
C PRO A 31 -6.00 -11.89 18.29
N SER A 32 -5.78 -11.21 17.18
CA SER A 32 -4.51 -11.29 16.47
C SER A 32 -3.44 -10.47 17.22
N ILE A 33 -2.32 -11.11 17.60
CA ILE A 33 -1.26 -10.50 18.40
C ILE A 33 0.06 -10.60 17.64
N ALA A 34 0.73 -9.46 17.43
CA ALA A 34 2.08 -9.39 16.86
C ALA A 34 3.10 -8.94 17.92
N MET A 35 4.34 -9.39 17.78
CA MET A 35 5.47 -8.90 18.56
C MET A 35 6.58 -8.45 17.61
N PHE A 36 7.08 -7.23 17.80
CA PHE A 36 8.17 -6.68 17.00
C PHE A 36 9.09 -5.79 17.85
N TYR A 37 10.35 -6.19 17.99
CA TYR A 37 11.33 -5.49 18.83
C TYR A 37 12.44 -4.80 18.02
N GLY A 38 12.40 -4.85 16.68
CA GLY A 38 13.36 -4.17 15.83
C GLY A 38 13.29 -2.64 15.92
N GLU A 39 14.36 -1.95 15.49
CA GLU A 39 14.49 -0.48 15.58
C GLU A 39 13.50 0.29 14.69
N ASN A 40 13.09 -0.28 13.56
CA ASN A 40 12.19 0.34 12.58
C ASN A 40 10.92 -0.50 12.40
N PRO A 41 9.92 -0.40 13.31
CA PRO A 41 8.70 -1.17 13.20
C PRO A 41 7.95 -0.87 11.90
N PRO A 42 7.50 -1.89 11.16
CA PRO A 42 6.71 -1.73 9.93
C PRO A 42 5.24 -1.44 10.28
N TRP A 43 4.93 -0.17 10.52
CA TRP A 43 3.66 0.24 11.13
C TRP A 43 2.44 -0.08 10.28
N ASP A 44 2.52 0.09 8.95
CA ASP A 44 1.42 -0.27 8.06
C ASP A 44 1.02 -1.73 8.28
N GLU A 45 2.01 -2.61 8.29
CA GLU A 45 1.84 -4.05 8.45
C GLU A 45 1.40 -4.43 9.89
N LEU A 46 1.93 -3.73 10.90
CA LEU A 46 1.59 -3.98 12.31
C LEU A 46 0.16 -3.55 12.65
N HIS A 47 -0.36 -2.52 12.01
CA HIS A 47 -1.76 -2.10 12.17
C HIS A 47 -2.79 -3.14 11.66
N ALA A 48 -2.35 -4.22 10.99
CA ALA A 48 -3.22 -5.36 10.68
C ALA A 48 -3.64 -6.18 11.91
N PHE A 49 -2.95 -6.03 13.06
CA PHE A 49 -3.17 -6.82 14.26
C PHE A 49 -3.98 -6.05 15.30
N ASP A 50 -4.77 -6.78 16.13
CA ASP A 50 -5.56 -6.20 17.22
C ASP A 50 -4.69 -5.74 18.40
N ALA A 51 -3.53 -6.38 18.56
CA ALA A 51 -2.54 -6.06 19.58
C ALA A 51 -1.12 -6.16 19.03
N VAL A 52 -0.27 -5.19 19.33
CA VAL A 52 1.13 -5.16 18.91
C VAL A 52 2.02 -4.90 20.13
N VAL A 53 2.96 -5.79 20.40
CA VAL A 53 3.97 -5.64 21.44
C VAL A 53 5.26 -5.12 20.80
N VAL A 54 5.79 -4.01 21.32
CA VAL A 54 7.03 -3.40 20.83
C VAL A 54 8.01 -3.14 21.97
N GLU A 55 9.31 -3.05 21.60
CA GLU A 55 10.34 -2.55 22.52
C GLU A 55 10.22 -1.02 22.61
N PRO A 56 9.88 -0.46 23.79
CA PRO A 56 9.60 0.97 23.90
C PRO A 56 10.83 1.87 23.68
N LEU A 57 12.06 1.35 23.79
CA LEU A 57 13.26 2.11 23.44
C LEU A 57 13.34 2.43 21.94
N HIS A 58 12.76 1.57 21.10
CA HIS A 58 12.72 1.74 19.65
C HIS A 58 11.49 2.53 19.17
N VAL A 59 10.53 2.83 20.08
CA VAL A 59 9.30 3.57 19.79
C VAL A 59 9.11 4.71 20.79
N PRO A 60 9.89 5.79 20.65
CA PRO A 60 9.91 6.88 21.63
C PRO A 60 8.62 7.70 21.64
N ASP A 61 7.88 7.77 20.54
CA ASP A 61 6.59 8.46 20.43
C ASP A 61 5.49 7.55 19.87
N PRO A 62 4.90 6.67 20.69
CA PRO A 62 3.87 5.74 20.24
C PRO A 62 2.56 6.44 19.80
N LYS A 63 2.34 7.72 20.14
CA LYS A 63 1.14 8.47 19.71
C LYS A 63 1.14 8.72 18.22
N LEU A 64 2.30 8.81 17.60
CA LEU A 64 2.42 8.93 16.13
C LEU A 64 1.93 7.69 15.39
N HIS A 65 1.85 6.55 16.10
CA HIS A 65 1.48 5.25 15.56
C HIS A 65 0.18 4.72 16.18
N ALA A 66 -0.62 5.61 16.80
CA ALA A 66 -1.90 5.23 17.39
C ALA A 66 -2.93 4.95 16.30
N ASP A 67 -3.53 3.76 16.33
CA ASP A 67 -4.67 3.36 15.49
C ASP A 67 -5.82 2.94 16.39
N ALA A 68 -7.07 3.25 15.99
CA ALA A 68 -8.25 2.93 16.81
C ALA A 68 -8.51 1.43 16.94
N ARG A 69 -8.01 0.62 16.00
CA ARG A 69 -8.21 -0.83 15.92
C ARG A 69 -7.09 -1.61 16.63
N THR A 70 -5.89 -1.01 16.76
CA THR A 70 -4.69 -1.67 17.28
C THR A 70 -4.34 -1.16 18.67
N THR A 71 -4.20 -2.07 19.65
CA THR A 71 -3.71 -1.73 20.99
C THR A 71 -2.19 -1.90 21.04
N LEU A 72 -1.46 -0.81 21.33
CA LEU A 72 0.00 -0.87 21.51
C LEU A 72 0.36 -1.32 22.94
N PHE A 73 1.19 -2.35 23.01
CA PHE A 73 1.77 -2.89 24.22
C PHE A 73 3.26 -2.55 24.28
N ALA A 74 3.72 -2.03 25.43
CA ALA A 74 5.14 -1.92 25.72
C ALA A 74 5.67 -3.22 26.33
N TYR A 75 6.79 -3.72 25.85
CA TYR A 75 7.57 -4.76 26.55
C TYR A 75 8.16 -4.22 27.85
N VAL A 76 7.95 -4.91 28.95
CA VAL A 76 8.44 -4.52 30.29
C VAL A 76 8.85 -5.76 31.09
N ALA A 77 10.13 -5.85 31.46
CA ALA A 77 10.58 -6.85 32.41
C ALA A 77 10.23 -6.43 33.84
N VAL A 78 9.67 -7.34 34.63
CA VAL A 78 9.22 -7.11 36.00
C VAL A 78 10.19 -7.65 37.02
N GLY A 79 10.70 -8.85 36.81
CA GLY A 79 11.63 -9.57 37.71
C GLY A 79 13.10 -9.25 37.45
N GLU A 80 13.40 -8.68 36.31
CA GLU A 80 14.77 -8.34 35.90
C GLU A 80 14.86 -6.93 35.31
N VAL A 81 16.07 -6.37 35.32
CA VAL A 81 16.30 -5.07 34.67
C VAL A 81 17.58 -5.12 33.84
N SER A 82 17.44 -4.83 32.53
CA SER A 82 18.56 -4.66 31.63
C SER A 82 19.40 -3.45 32.00
N PRO A 83 20.77 -3.51 31.85
CA PRO A 83 21.66 -2.36 32.05
C PRO A 83 21.29 -1.11 31.25
N GLU A 84 20.61 -1.24 30.15
CA GLU A 84 20.18 -0.14 29.26
C GLU A 84 19.01 0.67 29.82
N ARG A 85 18.28 0.14 30.78
CA ARG A 85 17.11 0.82 31.37
C ARG A 85 17.57 1.94 32.32
N ALA A 86 17.21 3.17 31.99
CA ALA A 86 17.58 4.36 32.72
C ALA A 86 17.24 4.30 34.22
N TYR A 87 16.13 3.65 34.58
CA TYR A 87 15.68 3.53 35.96
C TYR A 87 16.48 2.54 36.82
N LEU A 88 17.35 1.70 36.22
CA LEU A 88 18.22 0.78 36.99
C LEU A 88 19.08 1.50 38.04
N LYS A 89 19.53 2.73 37.74
CA LYS A 89 20.33 3.54 38.68
C LYS A 89 19.53 4.00 39.90
N ALA A 90 18.21 4.08 39.80
CA ALA A 90 17.32 4.51 40.87
C ALA A 90 16.87 3.33 41.77
N ILE A 91 17.17 2.09 41.38
CA ILE A 91 16.84 0.90 42.17
C ILE A 91 17.87 0.74 43.29
N PRO A 92 17.41 0.65 44.61
CA PRO A 92 18.30 0.45 45.73
C PRO A 92 19.13 -0.84 45.60
N ALA A 93 20.37 -0.81 46.00
CA ALA A 93 21.27 -1.96 45.92
C ALA A 93 20.70 -3.18 46.68
N ALA A 94 20.02 -2.97 47.81
CA ALA A 94 19.40 -4.02 48.60
C ALA A 94 18.24 -4.74 47.89
N TRP A 95 17.71 -4.22 46.82
CA TRP A 95 16.66 -4.89 46.00
C TRP A 95 17.24 -5.70 44.85
N LYS A 96 18.55 -5.65 44.63
CA LYS A 96 19.25 -6.37 43.54
C LYS A 96 19.76 -7.69 44.13
N LEU A 97 19.31 -8.80 43.58
CA LEU A 97 19.75 -10.14 43.99
C LEU A 97 21.06 -10.50 43.26
N GLU A 98 20.97 -11.04 42.11
CA GLU A 98 22.09 -11.55 41.30
C GLU A 98 21.96 -11.09 39.83
N GLN A 99 23.00 -11.36 39.04
CA GLN A 99 22.97 -11.08 37.60
C GLN A 99 22.61 -12.37 36.87
N ASN A 100 21.62 -12.28 35.96
CA ASN A 100 21.32 -13.35 35.03
C ASN A 100 22.42 -13.38 33.95
N SER A 101 23.23 -14.44 33.93
CA SER A 101 24.37 -14.60 33.03
C SER A 101 23.98 -14.71 31.57
N ASP A 102 22.78 -15.19 31.29
CA ASP A 102 22.32 -15.44 29.92
C ASP A 102 21.90 -14.14 29.20
N TRP A 103 21.38 -13.16 29.96
CA TRP A 103 20.88 -11.89 29.45
C TRP A 103 21.64 -10.66 29.94
N GLY A 104 22.56 -10.83 30.89
CA GLY A 104 23.30 -9.72 31.52
C GLY A 104 22.42 -8.78 32.36
N SER A 105 21.15 -9.14 32.61
CA SER A 105 20.20 -8.38 33.40
C SER A 105 20.37 -8.59 34.88
N VAL A 106 19.93 -7.64 35.72
CA VAL A 106 19.94 -7.70 37.16
C VAL A 106 18.60 -8.24 37.65
N VAL A 107 18.62 -9.37 38.40
CA VAL A 107 17.42 -9.96 39.02
C VAL A 107 17.05 -9.15 40.26
N LEU A 108 15.76 -8.91 40.45
CA LEU A 108 15.22 -8.08 41.50
C LEU A 108 14.49 -8.90 42.57
N ASP A 109 14.62 -8.47 43.84
CA ASP A 109 13.81 -8.93 44.95
C ASP A 109 12.42 -8.27 44.89
N GLN A 110 11.47 -8.97 44.32
CA GLN A 110 10.10 -8.51 44.13
C GLN A 110 9.28 -8.50 45.44
N SER A 111 9.80 -9.11 46.49
CA SER A 111 9.17 -9.12 47.85
C SER A 111 9.32 -7.78 48.57
N GLN A 112 10.09 -6.85 48.03
CA GLN A 112 10.29 -5.53 48.63
C GLN A 112 8.99 -4.73 48.67
N PRO A 113 8.52 -4.26 49.83
CA PRO A 113 7.21 -3.59 49.96
C PRO A 113 7.04 -2.32 49.10
N ALA A 114 8.15 -1.62 48.77
CA ALA A 114 8.13 -0.42 47.96
C ALA A 114 8.23 -0.71 46.46
N TRP A 115 8.54 -1.95 46.06
CA TRP A 115 8.68 -2.31 44.62
C TRP A 115 7.42 -2.06 43.80
N PRO A 116 6.20 -2.42 44.21
CA PRO A 116 4.99 -2.18 43.42
C PRO A 116 4.78 -0.70 43.08
N VAL A 117 5.02 0.19 44.08
CA VAL A 117 4.88 1.63 43.86
C VAL A 117 5.99 2.18 42.94
N PHE A 118 7.24 1.75 43.19
CA PHE A 118 8.37 2.14 42.36
C PHE A 118 8.13 1.73 40.89
N PHE A 119 7.72 0.51 40.65
CA PHE A 119 7.45 -0.01 39.32
C PHE A 119 6.35 0.79 38.61
N ALA A 120 5.25 1.01 39.29
CA ALA A 120 4.14 1.80 38.72
C ALA A 120 4.54 3.25 38.40
N GLU A 121 5.36 3.91 39.26
CA GLU A 121 5.74 5.32 39.08
C GLU A 121 6.91 5.53 38.11
N ARG A 122 7.92 4.64 38.18
CA ARG A 122 9.18 4.85 37.46
C ARG A 122 9.25 4.08 36.14
N VAL A 123 8.46 3.01 35.97
CA VAL A 123 8.48 2.18 34.77
C VAL A 123 7.20 2.39 33.97
N ILE A 124 6.04 2.20 34.57
CA ILE A 124 4.76 2.19 33.82
C ILE A 124 4.25 3.62 33.54
N LYS A 125 4.33 4.53 34.50
CA LYS A 125 3.81 5.89 34.33
C LYS A 125 4.37 6.61 33.11
N PRO A 126 5.69 6.64 32.85
CA PRO A 126 6.22 7.28 31.64
C PRO A 126 5.68 6.65 30.34
N LEU A 127 5.56 5.32 30.28
CA LEU A 127 5.03 4.61 29.12
C LEU A 127 3.53 4.90 28.90
N TRP A 128 2.74 4.97 29.98
CA TRP A 128 1.33 5.34 29.93
C TRP A 128 1.13 6.76 29.41
N GLU A 129 1.93 7.70 29.90
CA GLU A 129 1.92 9.11 29.49
C GLU A 129 2.38 9.28 28.03
N ALA A 130 3.34 8.46 27.59
CA ALA A 130 3.76 8.40 26.20
C ALA A 130 2.64 7.92 25.24
N GLY A 131 1.69 7.07 25.71
CA GLY A 131 0.55 6.65 24.90
C GLY A 131 0.29 5.14 24.86
N TYR A 132 1.13 4.31 25.46
CA TYR A 132 0.88 2.87 25.57
C TYR A 132 -0.40 2.59 26.38
N ARG A 133 -1.15 1.57 25.99
CA ARG A 133 -2.39 1.15 26.67
C ARG A 133 -2.35 -0.33 27.08
N GLY A 134 -1.29 -1.03 26.71
CA GLY A 134 -0.99 -2.38 27.10
C GLY A 134 0.44 -2.54 27.58
N PHE A 135 0.69 -3.58 28.41
CA PHE A 135 2.03 -3.93 28.88
C PHE A 135 2.21 -5.44 28.76
N PHE A 136 3.27 -5.86 28.08
CA PHE A 136 3.74 -7.23 28.03
C PHE A 136 4.72 -7.38 29.20
N LEU A 137 4.29 -8.11 30.25
CA LEU A 137 5.04 -8.28 31.49
C LEU A 137 5.86 -9.56 31.42
N ASP A 138 7.15 -9.38 31.30
CA ASP A 138 8.13 -10.44 31.17
C ASP A 138 8.88 -10.69 32.48
N THR A 139 9.62 -11.80 32.57
CA THR A 139 10.45 -12.21 33.71
C THR A 139 9.70 -12.42 35.04
N LEU A 140 8.43 -12.83 34.94
CA LEU A 140 7.57 -13.06 36.09
C LEU A 140 7.97 -14.33 36.93
N ASP A 141 8.82 -15.18 36.36
CA ASP A 141 9.33 -16.42 36.99
C ASP A 141 10.82 -16.38 37.31
N SER A 142 11.54 -15.27 37.00
CA SER A 142 13.00 -15.17 37.20
C SER A 142 13.46 -15.37 38.64
N TYR A 143 12.61 -15.09 39.64
CA TYR A 143 12.92 -15.35 41.03
C TYR A 143 13.21 -16.84 41.29
N GLN A 144 12.66 -17.78 40.52
CA GLN A 144 12.86 -19.22 40.66
C GLN A 144 14.30 -19.65 40.39
N LEU A 145 15.08 -18.84 39.65
CA LEU A 145 16.50 -19.11 39.42
C LEU A 145 17.33 -19.02 40.69
N TYR A 146 16.91 -18.18 41.65
CA TYR A 146 17.73 -17.80 42.83
C TYR A 146 17.08 -18.16 44.16
N THR A 147 15.74 -18.26 44.20
CA THR A 147 15.02 -18.62 45.42
C THR A 147 14.72 -20.11 45.45
N LYS A 148 15.31 -20.86 46.46
CA LYS A 148 15.11 -22.31 46.57
C LYS A 148 14.08 -22.70 47.63
N ALA A 149 13.92 -21.90 48.68
CA ALA A 149 12.98 -22.17 49.76
C ALA A 149 11.55 -21.74 49.35
N GLU A 150 10.57 -22.61 49.57
CA GLU A 150 9.16 -22.35 49.25
C GLU A 150 8.60 -21.10 49.94
N ALA A 151 9.03 -20.80 51.15
CA ALA A 151 8.64 -19.59 51.87
C ALA A 151 9.17 -18.29 51.18
N GLU A 152 10.33 -18.36 50.53
CA GLU A 152 10.88 -17.23 49.75
C GLU A 152 10.16 -17.08 48.44
N LYS A 153 9.92 -18.18 47.73
CA LYS A 153 9.11 -18.17 46.51
C LYS A 153 7.74 -17.51 46.75
N GLY A 154 7.04 -17.95 47.81
CA GLY A 154 5.76 -17.37 48.19
C GLY A 154 5.82 -15.86 48.50
N ARG A 155 6.94 -15.34 49.03
CA ARG A 155 7.12 -13.88 49.19
C ARG A 155 7.31 -13.14 47.89
N GLN A 156 8.08 -13.72 46.91
CA GLN A 156 8.25 -13.17 45.60
C GLN A 156 6.93 -13.11 44.83
N GLU A 157 6.17 -14.20 44.85
CA GLU A 157 4.84 -14.29 44.25
C GLU A 157 3.86 -13.26 44.83
N ALA A 158 3.85 -13.10 46.15
CA ALA A 158 3.01 -12.08 46.81
C ALA A 158 3.41 -10.65 46.38
N GLY A 159 4.72 -10.41 46.20
CA GLY A 159 5.23 -9.16 45.65
C GLY A 159 4.77 -8.88 44.22
N LEU A 160 4.83 -9.90 43.35
CA LEU A 160 4.32 -9.82 41.98
C LEU A 160 2.81 -9.53 41.96
N VAL A 161 2.02 -10.24 42.79
CA VAL A 161 0.58 -9.98 42.91
C VAL A 161 0.33 -8.53 43.35
N ALA A 162 1.13 -7.99 44.25
CA ALA A 162 1.04 -6.59 44.65
C ALA A 162 1.37 -5.61 43.52
N VAL A 163 2.37 -5.93 42.69
CA VAL A 163 2.68 -5.14 41.47
C VAL A 163 1.46 -5.08 40.52
N ILE A 164 0.86 -6.22 40.22
CA ILE A 164 -0.30 -6.28 39.31
C ILE A 164 -1.48 -5.50 39.88
N ARG A 165 -1.78 -5.64 41.15
CA ARG A 165 -2.87 -4.90 41.81
C ARG A 165 -2.62 -3.41 41.85
N GLU A 166 -1.37 -2.95 42.11
CA GLU A 166 -1.03 -1.54 42.11
C GLU A 166 -1.13 -0.96 40.68
N LEU A 167 -0.72 -1.68 39.66
CA LEU A 167 -0.91 -1.29 38.25
C LEU A 167 -2.39 -1.11 37.92
N LYS A 168 -3.23 -2.09 38.21
CA LYS A 168 -4.67 -2.02 37.90
C LYS A 168 -5.40 -0.99 38.73
N LYS A 169 -4.96 -0.73 39.95
CA LYS A 169 -5.48 0.38 40.77
C LYS A 169 -5.22 1.74 40.16
N ARG A 170 -4.01 1.98 39.59
CA ARG A 170 -3.64 3.25 38.96
C ARG A 170 -4.13 3.38 37.53
N TYR A 171 -4.09 2.30 36.78
CA TYR A 171 -4.42 2.20 35.36
C TYR A 171 -5.47 1.09 35.11
N PRO A 172 -6.73 1.28 35.52
CA PRO A 172 -7.76 0.22 35.44
C PRO A 172 -7.97 -0.31 34.04
N GLN A 173 -7.76 0.52 33.01
CA GLN A 173 -7.96 0.16 31.59
C GLN A 173 -6.72 -0.47 30.97
N ALA A 174 -5.57 -0.52 31.64
CA ALA A 174 -4.35 -1.13 31.08
C ALA A 174 -4.59 -2.62 30.80
N LYS A 175 -4.27 -3.06 29.59
CA LYS A 175 -4.26 -4.47 29.21
C LYS A 175 -2.92 -5.08 29.59
N LEU A 176 -2.91 -6.25 30.21
CA LEU A 176 -1.69 -6.92 30.68
C LEU A 176 -1.55 -8.27 30.00
N ILE A 177 -0.47 -8.49 29.27
CA ILE A 177 -0.06 -9.82 28.77
C ILE A 177 1.06 -10.31 29.68
N PHE A 178 0.91 -11.52 30.21
CA PHE A 178 1.94 -12.15 31.02
C PHE A 178 2.78 -13.08 30.17
N ASN A 179 4.10 -12.97 30.22
CA ASN A 179 4.97 -14.04 29.76
C ASN A 179 5.16 -15.03 30.92
N ARG A 180 4.50 -16.20 30.80
CA ARG A 180 4.35 -17.21 31.89
C ARG A 180 3.64 -16.64 33.13
N GLY A 181 4.30 -16.59 34.30
CA GLY A 181 3.70 -16.13 35.55
C GLY A 181 2.55 -17.03 36.05
N PHE A 182 2.64 -18.32 35.79
CA PHE A 182 1.59 -19.31 36.07
C PHE A 182 1.23 -19.39 37.53
N GLU A 183 2.20 -19.17 38.42
CA GLU A 183 2.07 -19.31 39.87
C GLU A 183 1.19 -18.24 40.50
N ILE A 184 1.26 -17.01 39.93
CA ILE A 184 0.46 -15.88 40.45
C ILE A 184 -0.91 -15.76 39.80
N LEU A 185 -1.11 -16.42 38.64
CA LEU A 185 -2.32 -16.32 37.83
C LEU A 185 -3.62 -16.64 38.63
N PRO A 186 -3.66 -17.64 39.53
CA PRO A 186 -4.86 -17.90 40.35
C PRO A 186 -5.38 -16.70 41.12
N GLN A 187 -4.48 -15.75 41.50
CA GLN A 187 -4.81 -14.61 42.33
C GLN A 187 -5.16 -13.34 41.49
N VAL A 188 -4.73 -13.29 40.21
CA VAL A 188 -4.81 -12.06 39.36
C VAL A 188 -5.39 -12.31 37.95
N HIS A 189 -5.91 -13.49 37.65
CA HIS A 189 -6.39 -13.82 36.27
C HIS A 189 -7.44 -12.86 35.73
N ARG A 190 -8.20 -12.18 36.58
CA ARG A 190 -9.21 -11.18 36.14
C ARG A 190 -8.62 -9.88 35.65
N GLU A 191 -7.38 -9.60 35.99
CA GLU A 191 -6.61 -8.41 35.59
C GLU A 191 -5.82 -8.64 34.32
N VAL A 192 -5.72 -9.89 33.82
CA VAL A 192 -4.89 -10.32 32.72
C VAL A 192 -5.70 -10.33 31.42
N TYR A 193 -5.11 -9.79 30.35
CA TYR A 193 -5.68 -9.80 29.01
C TYR A 193 -5.37 -11.09 28.24
N ALA A 194 -4.12 -11.56 28.31
CA ALA A 194 -3.66 -12.80 27.68
C ALA A 194 -2.43 -13.34 28.43
N VAL A 195 -2.12 -14.64 28.24
CA VAL A 195 -0.90 -15.26 28.75
C VAL A 195 -0.07 -15.76 27.59
N ALA A 196 1.19 -15.36 27.53
CA ALA A 196 2.17 -15.80 26.55
C ALA A 196 3.11 -16.86 27.15
N ALA A 197 3.68 -17.70 26.29
CA ALA A 197 4.76 -18.62 26.67
C ALA A 197 5.67 -18.92 25.47
N GLU A 198 6.92 -19.15 25.75
CA GLU A 198 7.99 -19.56 24.83
C GLU A 198 8.55 -20.91 25.26
N SER A 199 8.71 -21.92 24.38
CA SER A 199 8.14 -22.15 23.06
C SER A 199 7.45 -23.50 23.13
N LEU A 200 6.39 -23.73 22.30
CA LEU A 200 5.61 -24.98 22.36
C LEU A 200 6.12 -26.08 21.41
N PHE A 201 6.47 -25.72 20.18
CA PHE A 201 6.90 -26.67 19.14
C PHE A 201 8.33 -26.45 18.66
N ARG A 202 8.75 -25.20 18.50
CA ARG A 202 10.05 -24.81 17.96
C ARG A 202 10.68 -23.74 18.82
N ARG A 203 11.95 -23.98 19.24
CA ARG A 203 12.70 -23.03 20.04
C ARG A 203 14.07 -22.70 19.45
N TRP A 204 14.63 -21.57 19.87
CA TRP A 204 16.01 -21.22 19.66
C TRP A 204 16.87 -21.81 20.79
N ASN A 205 17.92 -22.54 20.43
CA ASN A 205 18.93 -23.00 21.36
C ASN A 205 20.12 -22.03 21.34
N ALA A 206 20.18 -21.12 22.33
CA ALA A 206 21.20 -20.08 22.38
C ALA A 206 22.62 -20.65 22.56
N ALA A 207 22.79 -21.75 23.28
CA ALA A 207 24.10 -22.39 23.50
C ALA A 207 24.68 -23.00 22.20
N GLN A 208 23.84 -23.53 21.32
CA GLN A 208 24.23 -24.15 20.07
C GLN A 208 23.99 -23.23 18.86
N GLN A 209 23.33 -22.10 19.06
CA GLN A 209 22.92 -21.15 18.02
C GLN A 209 22.14 -21.83 16.87
N GLU A 210 21.16 -22.67 17.23
CA GLU A 210 20.35 -23.40 16.25
C GLU A 210 18.85 -23.45 16.59
N TYR A 211 18.02 -23.59 15.57
CA TYR A 211 16.58 -23.76 15.69
C TYR A 211 16.27 -25.25 15.86
N VAL A 212 15.69 -25.62 16.99
CA VAL A 212 15.41 -27.03 17.35
C VAL A 212 13.93 -27.25 17.67
N ALA A 213 13.50 -28.51 17.57
CA ALA A 213 12.19 -28.88 18.10
C ALA A 213 12.24 -28.87 19.64
N VAL A 214 11.13 -28.45 20.27
CA VAL A 214 10.95 -28.54 21.72
C VAL A 214 10.89 -30.02 22.12
N PRO A 215 11.67 -30.46 23.12
CA PRO A 215 11.62 -31.84 23.62
C PRO A 215 10.20 -32.26 24.03
N PRO A 216 9.82 -33.52 23.80
CA PRO A 216 8.44 -33.98 24.09
C PRO A 216 7.98 -33.71 25.52
N ASN A 217 8.83 -33.93 26.52
CA ASN A 217 8.48 -33.75 27.94
C ASN A 217 8.26 -32.25 28.26
N ASP A 218 9.13 -31.36 27.74
CA ASP A 218 9.00 -29.89 27.93
C ASP A 218 7.72 -29.39 27.31
N ARG A 219 7.42 -29.88 26.09
CA ARG A 219 6.18 -29.54 25.38
C ARG A 219 4.94 -30.02 26.11
N GLU A 220 4.93 -31.26 26.60
CA GLU A 220 3.79 -31.84 27.31
C GLU A 220 3.50 -31.10 28.61
N TRP A 221 4.55 -30.75 29.37
CA TRP A 221 4.44 -29.95 30.57
C TRP A 221 3.85 -28.56 30.26
N LEU A 222 4.43 -27.85 29.27
CA LEU A 222 3.96 -26.50 28.90
C LEU A 222 2.52 -26.55 28.40
N LEU A 223 2.21 -27.51 27.51
CA LEU A 223 0.85 -27.69 27.00
C LEU A 223 -0.17 -27.93 28.13
N GLY A 224 0.20 -28.68 29.15
CA GLY A 224 -0.62 -28.88 30.33
C GLY A 224 -0.93 -27.58 31.08
N GLN A 225 0.07 -26.68 31.25
CA GLN A 225 -0.11 -25.36 31.86
C GLN A 225 -1.03 -24.48 30.99
N LEU A 226 -0.77 -24.41 29.71
CA LEU A 226 -1.51 -23.54 28.77
C LEU A 226 -2.98 -23.98 28.61
N ASN A 227 -3.23 -25.30 28.53
CA ASN A 227 -4.58 -25.84 28.50
C ASN A 227 -5.36 -25.52 29.80
N HIS A 228 -4.69 -25.64 30.97
CA HIS A 228 -5.30 -25.28 32.22
C HIS A 228 -5.75 -23.82 32.27
N ILE A 229 -4.89 -22.90 31.77
CA ILE A 229 -5.18 -21.47 31.70
C ILE A 229 -6.36 -21.21 30.79
N HIS A 230 -6.29 -21.74 29.57
CA HIS A 230 -7.32 -21.55 28.53
C HIS A 230 -8.69 -22.07 29.00
N GLN A 231 -8.73 -23.27 29.59
CA GLN A 231 -9.98 -23.92 30.01
C GLN A 231 -10.56 -23.32 31.29
N LYS A 232 -9.70 -23.07 32.29
CA LYS A 232 -10.14 -22.63 33.62
C LYS A 232 -10.43 -21.15 33.69
N TYR A 233 -9.54 -20.31 33.14
CA TYR A 233 -9.65 -18.86 33.24
C TYR A 233 -10.23 -18.21 31.99
N ARG A 234 -10.39 -18.97 30.90
CA ARG A 234 -10.90 -18.46 29.58
C ARG A 234 -10.05 -17.31 29.02
N LEU A 235 -8.77 -17.29 29.34
CA LEU A 235 -7.82 -16.31 28.81
C LEU A 235 -7.30 -16.74 27.43
N PRO A 236 -7.08 -15.81 26.50
CA PRO A 236 -6.28 -16.07 25.31
C PRO A 236 -4.87 -16.51 25.71
N VAL A 237 -4.36 -17.51 25.00
CA VAL A 237 -3.00 -18.04 25.20
C VAL A 237 -2.18 -17.78 23.95
N LEU A 238 -1.09 -17.02 24.07
CA LEU A 238 -0.14 -16.71 23.00
C LEU A 238 1.04 -17.68 23.09
N SER A 239 1.27 -18.47 22.04
CA SER A 239 2.50 -19.30 21.92
C SER A 239 3.48 -18.61 20.97
N ILE A 240 4.68 -18.32 21.47
CA ILE A 240 5.76 -17.71 20.71
C ILE A 240 6.77 -18.81 20.35
N ASP A 241 6.89 -19.11 19.07
CA ASP A 241 7.78 -20.15 18.56
C ASP A 241 8.82 -19.57 17.60
N TYR A 242 9.98 -20.19 17.48
CA TYR A 242 11.09 -19.66 16.70
C TYR A 242 11.49 -20.59 15.56
N VAL A 243 11.56 -20.03 14.34
CA VAL A 243 11.98 -20.75 13.13
C VAL A 243 12.96 -19.90 12.30
N PRO A 244 13.78 -20.52 11.44
CA PRO A 244 14.65 -19.75 10.53
C PRO A 244 13.86 -18.79 9.65
N PRO A 245 14.30 -17.52 9.46
CA PRO A 245 13.58 -16.50 8.69
C PRO A 245 13.13 -16.97 7.30
N GLY A 246 13.98 -17.68 6.55
CA GLY A 246 13.67 -18.16 5.20
C GLY A 246 12.71 -19.35 5.13
N GLN A 247 12.30 -19.93 6.28
CA GLN A 247 11.44 -21.12 6.32
C GLN A 247 9.97 -20.74 6.61
N ARG A 248 9.38 -19.87 5.78
CA ARG A 248 7.99 -19.39 5.95
C ARG A 248 6.96 -20.53 5.96
N ASP A 249 7.16 -21.59 5.19
CA ASP A 249 6.25 -22.77 5.21
C ASP A 249 6.31 -23.50 6.54
N LEU A 250 7.49 -23.62 7.16
CA LEU A 250 7.63 -24.15 8.51
C LEU A 250 6.96 -23.24 9.54
N ALA A 251 7.07 -21.93 9.39
CA ALA A 251 6.38 -20.97 10.25
C ALA A 251 4.86 -21.15 10.17
N ARG A 252 4.30 -21.23 8.94
CA ARG A 252 2.86 -21.49 8.71
C ARG A 252 2.40 -22.80 9.31
N ALA A 253 3.17 -23.88 9.09
CA ALA A 253 2.85 -25.18 9.64
C ALA A 253 2.92 -25.22 11.17
N THR A 254 3.83 -24.45 11.78
CA THR A 254 3.95 -24.31 13.24
C THR A 254 2.79 -23.47 13.81
N ALA A 255 2.48 -22.34 13.17
CA ALA A 255 1.34 -21.50 13.55
C ALA A 255 0.01 -22.27 13.47
N ALA A 256 -0.21 -23.04 12.40
CA ALA A 256 -1.40 -23.87 12.24
C ALA A 256 -1.55 -24.90 13.40
N LYS A 257 -0.45 -25.55 13.82
CA LYS A 257 -0.48 -26.48 14.97
C LYS A 257 -0.85 -25.79 16.27
N ILE A 258 -0.41 -24.55 16.47
CA ILE A 258 -0.74 -23.75 17.66
C ILE A 258 -2.22 -23.36 17.62
N SER A 259 -2.71 -22.83 16.47
CA SER A 259 -4.12 -22.48 16.28
C SER A 259 -5.07 -23.69 16.44
N ASP A 260 -4.67 -24.88 15.98
CA ASP A 260 -5.46 -26.12 16.14
C ASP A 260 -5.66 -26.54 17.62
N LEU A 261 -4.80 -26.05 18.53
CA LEU A 261 -4.95 -26.20 19.97
C LEU A 261 -5.89 -25.14 20.59
N GLY A 262 -6.36 -24.18 19.82
CA GLY A 262 -7.15 -23.05 20.27
C GLY A 262 -6.30 -21.92 20.88
N PHE A 263 -5.00 -21.85 20.58
CA PHE A 263 -4.08 -20.83 21.05
C PHE A 263 -3.76 -19.85 19.93
N VAL A 264 -3.36 -18.63 20.30
CA VAL A 264 -2.89 -17.58 19.38
C VAL A 264 -1.43 -17.88 19.03
N PRO A 265 -1.07 -18.11 17.77
CA PRO A 265 0.31 -18.30 17.36
C PRO A 265 1.05 -16.98 17.16
N TRP A 266 2.36 -16.97 17.43
CA TRP A 266 3.31 -16.02 16.91
C TRP A 266 4.62 -16.73 16.58
N VAL A 267 4.86 -17.01 15.31
CA VAL A 267 6.04 -17.77 14.86
C VAL A 267 6.98 -16.83 14.12
N THR A 268 8.16 -16.59 14.68
CA THR A 268 9.10 -15.56 14.24
C THR A 268 10.56 -16.01 14.46
N ASN A 269 11.53 -15.08 14.47
CA ASN A 269 12.91 -15.29 14.85
C ASN A 269 13.15 -14.88 16.33
N PRO A 270 14.26 -15.32 16.97
CA PRO A 270 14.53 -15.04 18.38
C PRO A 270 14.73 -13.57 18.73
N GLN A 271 15.15 -12.75 17.76
CA GLN A 271 15.35 -11.31 17.91
C GLN A 271 14.02 -10.53 17.88
N LEU A 272 12.92 -11.17 17.45
CA LEU A 272 11.62 -10.52 17.28
C LEU A 272 11.69 -9.26 16.38
N ASP A 273 12.61 -9.23 15.42
CA ASP A 273 12.81 -8.13 14.47
C ASP A 273 12.28 -8.44 13.06
N MET A 274 11.54 -9.53 12.93
CA MET A 274 10.89 -10.02 11.71
C MET A 274 9.38 -10.12 11.92
N LEU A 275 8.58 -9.72 10.91
CA LEU A 275 7.15 -9.99 10.91
C LEU A 275 6.90 -11.50 10.88
N GLY A 276 6.32 -12.01 11.96
CA GLY A 276 6.02 -13.41 12.17
C GLY A 276 4.80 -13.91 11.38
N VAL A 277 4.46 -15.16 11.63
CA VAL A 277 3.20 -15.80 11.24
C VAL A 277 2.36 -15.98 12.49
N GLY A 278 1.25 -15.28 12.58
CA GLY A 278 0.29 -15.33 13.66
C GLY A 278 -1.03 -15.97 13.22
N GLU A 279 -2.14 -15.53 13.84
CA GLU A 279 -3.49 -15.83 13.39
C GLU A 279 -3.74 -15.33 11.96
N ILE A 280 -3.05 -14.24 11.62
CA ILE A 280 -2.91 -13.72 10.27
C ILE A 280 -1.43 -13.67 9.88
N GLU A 281 -1.14 -13.82 8.60
CA GLU A 281 0.17 -13.58 8.01
C GLU A 281 0.09 -12.40 7.07
N VAL A 282 0.72 -11.29 7.43
CA VAL A 282 0.80 -10.12 6.55
C VAL A 282 1.66 -10.46 5.35
N MET A 283 1.11 -10.20 4.15
CA MET A 283 1.80 -10.41 2.88
C MET A 283 2.63 -9.17 2.56
N PRO A 284 3.96 -9.31 2.39
CA PRO A 284 4.80 -8.18 2.04
C PRO A 284 4.38 -7.60 0.68
N ARG A 285 4.14 -6.28 0.62
CA ARG A 285 3.79 -5.59 -0.62
C ARG A 285 4.83 -4.55 -1.05
N LYS A 286 5.89 -4.37 -0.28
CA LYS A 286 7.02 -3.50 -0.62
C LYS A 286 8.10 -4.30 -1.37
N VAL A 287 8.67 -3.73 -2.42
CA VAL A 287 9.82 -4.28 -3.14
C VAL A 287 10.97 -3.28 -3.02
N LEU A 288 12.14 -3.77 -2.59
CA LEU A 288 13.32 -2.94 -2.45
C LEU A 288 14.03 -2.79 -3.81
N MET A 289 14.08 -1.55 -4.31
CA MET A 289 14.55 -1.20 -5.64
C MET A 289 15.94 -0.57 -5.55
N ILE A 290 16.99 -1.26 -6.03
CA ILE A 290 18.37 -0.85 -5.88
C ILE A 290 18.89 -0.19 -7.16
N HIS A 291 19.38 1.04 -7.03
CA HIS A 291 20.01 1.84 -8.08
C HIS A 291 21.40 2.35 -7.63
N ASN A 292 22.12 3.06 -8.53
CA ASN A 292 23.43 3.65 -8.20
C ASN A 292 23.72 5.02 -8.84
N THR A 293 22.69 5.75 -9.25
CA THR A 293 22.86 7.02 -10.01
C THR A 293 22.17 8.23 -9.39
N ALA A 294 21.08 8.08 -8.67
CA ALA A 294 20.40 9.20 -8.04
C ALA A 294 21.27 9.78 -6.91
N ASN A 295 21.69 11.04 -7.04
CA ASN A 295 22.47 11.74 -6.01
C ASN A 295 21.57 12.48 -5.02
N THR A 296 20.39 12.84 -5.45
CA THR A 296 19.34 13.50 -4.67
C THR A 296 17.99 12.86 -4.96
N GLU A 297 16.98 13.17 -4.16
CA GLU A 297 15.59 12.72 -4.39
C GLU A 297 15.01 13.16 -5.75
N TYR A 298 15.54 14.28 -6.32
CA TYR A 298 15.13 14.76 -7.64
C TYR A 298 15.61 13.86 -8.79
N ASP A 299 16.69 13.13 -8.58
CA ASP A 299 17.30 12.29 -9.63
C ASP A 299 16.64 10.90 -9.70
N LEU A 300 15.84 10.50 -8.70
CA LEU A 300 15.18 9.19 -8.64
C LEU A 300 14.34 8.88 -9.89
N ILE A 301 13.67 9.88 -10.44
CA ILE A 301 12.82 9.73 -11.64
C ILE A 301 13.60 9.27 -12.88
N ASN A 302 14.94 9.45 -12.89
CA ASN A 302 15.81 9.08 -14.00
C ASN A 302 16.45 7.69 -13.84
N THR A 303 16.22 7.00 -12.71
CA THR A 303 16.77 5.65 -12.51
C THR A 303 15.95 4.60 -13.25
N ASN A 304 16.61 3.56 -13.76
CA ASN A 304 15.93 2.46 -14.46
C ASN A 304 14.90 1.76 -13.57
N VAL A 305 15.20 1.59 -12.29
CA VAL A 305 14.27 0.96 -11.33
C VAL A 305 12.97 1.76 -11.21
N GLN A 306 13.05 3.09 -11.11
CA GLN A 306 11.86 3.93 -10.99
C GLN A 306 11.12 4.03 -12.33
N HIS A 307 11.85 4.33 -13.38
CA HIS A 307 11.27 4.66 -14.69
C HIS A 307 10.63 3.44 -15.38
N TYR A 308 11.27 2.25 -15.29
CA TYR A 308 10.83 1.08 -16.05
C TYR A 308 10.27 -0.05 -15.18
N ALA A 309 10.85 -0.34 -13.99
CA ALA A 309 10.48 -1.50 -13.20
C ALA A 309 9.32 -1.23 -12.22
N THR A 310 9.09 0.02 -11.79
CA THR A 310 8.07 0.35 -10.78
C THR A 310 6.64 0.20 -11.31
N MET A 311 6.34 0.62 -12.55
CA MET A 311 4.99 0.50 -13.10
C MET A 311 4.50 -0.96 -13.17
N PRO A 312 5.28 -1.93 -13.69
CA PRO A 312 4.90 -3.33 -13.62
C PRO A 312 4.61 -3.84 -12.21
N LEU A 313 5.40 -3.41 -11.20
CA LEU A 313 5.17 -3.76 -9.80
C LEU A 313 3.89 -3.13 -9.25
N ASN A 314 3.62 -1.86 -9.56
CA ASN A 314 2.36 -1.21 -9.18
C ASN A 314 1.15 -1.95 -9.77
N TYR A 315 1.22 -2.37 -11.05
CA TYR A 315 0.18 -3.20 -11.63
C TYR A 315 0.01 -4.53 -10.88
N LEU A 316 1.08 -5.15 -10.42
CA LEU A 316 1.02 -6.37 -9.61
C LEU A 316 0.51 -6.14 -8.18
N GLY A 317 0.28 -4.90 -7.75
CA GLY A 317 -0.21 -4.52 -6.43
C GLY A 317 0.91 -4.26 -5.41
N TYR A 318 2.14 -4.01 -5.86
CA TYR A 318 3.32 -3.77 -5.03
C TYR A 318 3.80 -2.33 -5.12
N SER A 319 4.26 -1.79 -3.99
CA SER A 319 4.92 -0.49 -3.89
C SER A 319 6.44 -0.64 -3.96
N ALA A 320 7.13 0.42 -4.38
CA ALA A 320 8.58 0.47 -4.50
C ALA A 320 9.19 1.31 -3.38
N GLU A 321 10.28 0.81 -2.78
CA GLU A 321 11.15 1.56 -1.89
C GLU A 321 12.55 1.59 -2.50
N TYR A 322 13.14 2.80 -2.67
CA TYR A 322 14.39 2.98 -3.42
C TYR A 322 15.60 3.01 -2.51
N LEU A 323 16.67 2.30 -2.90
CA LEU A 323 17.92 2.21 -2.17
C LEU A 323 19.11 2.49 -3.09
N ASP A 324 19.99 3.40 -2.66
CA ASP A 324 21.22 3.69 -3.35
C ASP A 324 22.33 2.71 -2.90
N ALA A 325 22.81 1.88 -3.82
CA ALA A 325 23.86 0.89 -3.56
C ALA A 325 25.21 1.51 -3.09
N ARG A 326 25.39 2.80 -3.27
CA ARG A 326 26.59 3.55 -2.83
C ARG A 326 26.52 3.96 -1.36
N ARG A 327 25.35 3.83 -0.73
CA ARG A 327 25.11 4.10 0.69
C ARG A 327 25.20 2.80 1.52
N PRO A 328 25.31 2.89 2.85
CA PRO A 328 25.21 1.71 3.70
C PRO A 328 23.92 0.94 3.44
N LEU A 329 24.06 -0.38 3.21
CA LEU A 329 22.94 -1.27 2.97
C LEU A 329 22.24 -1.62 4.30
N PRO A 330 20.94 -1.87 4.32
CA PRO A 330 20.19 -2.19 5.53
C PRO A 330 20.76 -3.42 6.25
N ALA A 331 20.99 -3.30 7.56
CA ALA A 331 21.35 -4.41 8.43
C ALA A 331 20.13 -5.16 8.97
N GLU A 332 18.95 -4.55 8.89
CA GLU A 332 17.69 -5.10 9.39
C GLU A 332 17.19 -6.30 8.56
N GLN A 333 16.35 -7.13 9.18
CA GLN A 333 15.77 -8.29 8.55
C GLN A 333 14.71 -7.90 7.51
N LEU A 334 14.90 -8.33 6.26
CA LEU A 334 13.97 -8.01 5.16
C LEU A 334 12.83 -9.03 5.01
N THR A 335 13.03 -10.26 5.50
CA THR A 335 12.05 -11.34 5.40
C THR A 335 10.74 -10.97 6.13
N GLY A 336 9.61 -11.14 5.44
CA GLY A 336 8.28 -10.77 5.96
C GLY A 336 7.93 -9.28 5.79
N ARG A 337 8.91 -8.40 5.53
CA ARG A 337 8.72 -6.97 5.29
C ARG A 337 8.72 -6.61 3.81
N TYR A 338 9.63 -7.22 3.03
CA TYR A 338 9.73 -7.01 1.59
C TYR A 338 9.38 -8.28 0.82
N ALA A 339 8.66 -8.11 -0.29
CA ALA A 339 8.34 -9.19 -1.23
C ALA A 339 9.58 -9.66 -2.01
N GLY A 340 10.60 -8.81 -2.10
CA GLY A 340 11.86 -9.12 -2.75
C GLY A 340 12.69 -7.87 -3.05
N ILE A 341 13.79 -8.09 -3.74
CA ILE A 341 14.77 -7.08 -4.12
C ILE A 341 14.88 -7.06 -5.65
N VAL A 342 14.83 -5.87 -6.25
CA VAL A 342 15.13 -5.67 -7.67
C VAL A 342 16.37 -4.79 -7.78
N VAL A 343 17.40 -5.29 -8.43
CA VAL A 343 18.67 -4.56 -8.70
C VAL A 343 18.70 -4.20 -10.18
N TRP A 344 18.70 -2.92 -10.48
CA TRP A 344 18.94 -2.42 -11.83
C TRP A 344 19.87 -1.22 -11.77
N LEU A 345 21.16 -1.50 -11.91
CA LEU A 345 22.19 -0.48 -11.83
C LEU A 345 22.30 0.22 -13.19
N ASP A 346 22.35 1.55 -13.15
CA ASP A 346 22.42 2.40 -14.35
C ASP A 346 23.86 2.59 -14.82
N GLN A 347 24.82 2.37 -13.91
CA GLN A 347 26.25 2.51 -14.19
C GLN A 347 27.02 1.30 -13.66
N ALA A 348 28.19 1.05 -14.25
CA ALA A 348 29.10 0.03 -13.75
C ALA A 348 29.51 0.34 -12.30
N THR A 349 29.61 -0.72 -11.49
CA THR A 349 29.92 -0.60 -10.06
C THR A 349 31.44 -0.45 -9.84
N GLY A 350 31.79 0.39 -8.85
CA GLY A 350 33.11 0.48 -8.25
C GLY A 350 33.24 -0.44 -7.03
N ARG A 351 33.77 0.13 -5.92
CA ARG A 351 33.95 -0.61 -4.64
C ARG A 351 32.62 -1.08 -4.01
N GLU A 352 31.54 -0.36 -4.22
CA GLU A 352 30.18 -0.69 -3.76
C GLU A 352 29.70 -2.04 -4.31
N GLY A 353 30.17 -2.46 -5.46
CA GLY A 353 29.83 -3.75 -6.04
C GLY A 353 30.16 -4.94 -5.14
N ALA A 354 31.28 -4.88 -4.39
CA ALA A 354 31.66 -5.93 -3.44
C ALA A 354 30.73 -5.95 -2.21
N ALA A 355 30.39 -4.79 -1.66
CA ALA A 355 29.49 -4.68 -0.53
C ALA A 355 28.07 -5.16 -0.91
N LEU A 356 27.58 -4.74 -2.07
CA LEU A 356 26.29 -5.17 -2.60
C LEU A 356 26.23 -6.69 -2.79
N ARG A 357 27.27 -7.32 -3.38
CA ARG A 357 27.33 -8.78 -3.53
C ARG A 357 27.24 -9.52 -2.20
N ALA A 358 28.07 -9.10 -1.24
CA ALA A 358 28.10 -9.72 0.08
C ALA A 358 26.71 -9.64 0.75
N TRP A 359 26.07 -8.48 0.66
CA TRP A 359 24.73 -8.25 1.21
C TRP A 359 23.67 -9.07 0.49
N LEU A 360 23.63 -9.09 -0.85
CA LEU A 360 22.72 -9.93 -1.63
C LEU A 360 22.90 -11.42 -1.32
N THR A 361 24.15 -11.87 -1.13
CA THR A 361 24.43 -13.25 -0.70
C THR A 361 23.78 -13.56 0.64
N GLN A 362 23.81 -12.61 1.57
CA GLN A 362 23.13 -12.76 2.86
C GLN A 362 21.60 -12.81 2.70
N GLN A 363 21.01 -11.89 1.91
CA GLN A 363 19.57 -11.87 1.66
C GLN A 363 19.08 -13.17 0.99
N ARG A 364 19.87 -13.72 0.06
CA ARG A 364 19.58 -15.02 -0.56
C ARG A 364 19.53 -16.15 0.48
N LYS A 365 20.46 -16.17 1.45
CA LYS A 365 20.51 -17.22 2.50
C LYS A 365 19.25 -17.20 3.37
N VAL A 366 18.66 -16.04 3.61
CA VAL A 366 17.42 -15.90 4.37
C VAL A 366 16.16 -15.96 3.50
N GLY A 367 16.31 -16.33 2.20
CA GLY A 367 15.19 -16.63 1.32
C GLY A 367 14.46 -15.43 0.75
N VAL A 368 15.07 -14.22 0.73
CA VAL A 368 14.49 -13.06 0.06
C VAL A 368 14.69 -13.20 -1.46
N PRO A 369 13.64 -13.16 -2.30
CA PRO A 369 13.78 -13.22 -3.75
C PRO A 369 14.56 -12.03 -4.30
N ILE A 370 15.48 -12.28 -5.24
CA ILE A 370 16.35 -11.26 -5.85
C ILE A 370 16.16 -11.29 -7.37
N VAL A 371 15.96 -10.12 -7.97
CA VAL A 371 15.92 -9.95 -9.43
C VAL A 371 17.01 -9.01 -9.87
N ILE A 372 17.83 -9.43 -10.83
CA ILE A 372 18.88 -8.62 -11.42
C ILE A 372 18.50 -8.28 -12.86
N LEU A 373 18.40 -6.97 -13.14
CA LEU A 373 18.07 -6.47 -14.46
C LEU A 373 19.26 -5.69 -15.05
N GLY A 374 19.42 -5.75 -16.35
CA GLY A 374 20.40 -4.94 -17.07
C GLY A 374 21.83 -5.48 -16.96
N ASP A 375 22.76 -4.70 -16.37
CA ASP A 375 24.13 -5.12 -16.17
C ASP A 375 24.29 -5.88 -14.86
N GLY A 376 24.61 -7.16 -14.94
CA GLY A 376 24.86 -8.04 -13.80
C GLY A 376 26.35 -8.37 -13.57
N ALA A 377 27.28 -7.72 -14.29
CA ALA A 377 28.70 -8.05 -14.24
C ALA A 377 29.28 -7.99 -12.82
N PHE A 378 28.79 -7.08 -11.98
CA PHE A 378 29.19 -6.96 -10.58
C PHE A 378 29.05 -8.27 -9.79
N LEU A 379 28.11 -9.12 -10.13
CA LEU A 379 27.88 -10.44 -9.52
C LEU A 379 28.47 -11.56 -10.40
N PHE A 380 28.16 -11.58 -11.69
CA PHE A 380 28.43 -12.73 -12.57
C PHE A 380 29.90 -12.95 -12.87
N GLU A 381 30.72 -11.91 -12.89
CA GLU A 381 32.17 -11.98 -13.07
C GLU A 381 32.94 -12.22 -11.77
N SER A 382 32.22 -12.37 -10.64
CA SER A 382 32.85 -12.58 -9.34
C SER A 382 32.93 -14.06 -8.97
N VAL A 383 33.76 -14.36 -7.97
CA VAL A 383 33.87 -15.70 -7.36
C VAL A 383 32.58 -16.09 -6.63
N ASP A 384 31.75 -15.12 -6.28
CA ASP A 384 30.47 -15.34 -5.60
C ASP A 384 29.37 -15.84 -6.54
N ALA A 385 29.55 -15.75 -7.87
CA ALA A 385 28.60 -16.22 -8.86
C ALA A 385 28.20 -17.69 -8.64
N GLU A 386 29.16 -18.54 -8.26
CA GLU A 386 28.89 -19.97 -8.01
C GLU A 386 27.90 -20.19 -6.84
N GLN A 387 27.90 -19.29 -5.84
CA GLN A 387 26.92 -19.36 -4.76
C GLN A 387 25.49 -19.10 -5.25
N PHE A 388 25.33 -18.37 -6.36
CA PHE A 388 24.05 -18.14 -7.04
C PHE A 388 23.74 -19.21 -8.11
N GLY A 389 24.52 -20.29 -8.20
CA GLY A 389 24.36 -21.33 -9.21
C GLY A 389 24.76 -20.87 -10.61
N LEU A 390 25.58 -19.85 -10.74
CA LEU A 390 25.99 -19.24 -12.00
C LEU A 390 27.44 -19.57 -12.31
N LYS A 391 27.73 -19.91 -13.55
CA LYS A 391 29.09 -20.16 -14.05
C LYS A 391 29.38 -19.21 -15.20
N TYR A 392 30.32 -18.32 -15.00
CA TYR A 392 30.82 -17.42 -16.02
C TYR A 392 32.13 -17.95 -16.61
N SER A 393 32.32 -17.79 -17.93
CA SER A 393 33.55 -18.10 -18.62
C SER A 393 34.00 -16.85 -19.40
N LYS A 394 35.30 -16.56 -19.43
CA LYS A 394 35.78 -15.46 -20.28
C LYS A 394 35.64 -15.84 -21.74
N SER A 395 34.93 -15.03 -22.51
CA SER A 395 34.82 -15.18 -23.94
C SER A 395 36.08 -14.67 -24.67
N ALA A 396 36.38 -15.23 -25.82
CA ALA A 396 37.31 -14.63 -26.75
C ALA A 396 36.73 -13.28 -27.24
N ASN A 397 37.52 -12.20 -27.11
CA ASN A 397 37.08 -10.84 -27.52
C ASN A 397 36.76 -10.77 -29.01
N GLY A 398 35.54 -10.41 -29.38
CA GLY A 398 35.10 -10.13 -30.74
C GLY A 398 33.58 -9.94 -30.87
N ARG A 399 33.14 -9.13 -31.83
CA ARG A 399 31.72 -9.08 -32.23
C ARG A 399 31.42 -10.36 -32.99
N MET A 400 30.62 -11.26 -32.39
CA MET A 400 30.21 -12.52 -33.02
C MET A 400 28.73 -12.41 -33.37
N ARG A 401 28.32 -13.08 -34.42
CA ARG A 401 26.91 -13.27 -34.73
C ARG A 401 26.31 -14.19 -33.69
N LEU A 402 25.19 -13.77 -33.10
CA LEU A 402 24.44 -14.55 -32.13
C LEU A 402 23.22 -15.18 -32.80
N HIS A 403 22.83 -16.35 -32.34
CA HIS A 403 21.58 -16.97 -32.69
C HIS A 403 20.87 -17.49 -31.43
N VAL A 404 19.57 -17.62 -31.50
CA VAL A 404 18.74 -18.08 -30.40
C VAL A 404 18.72 -19.60 -30.41
N GLU A 405 19.20 -20.25 -29.34
CA GLU A 405 19.08 -21.69 -29.15
C GLU A 405 17.79 -22.07 -28.41
N GLN A 406 17.44 -21.31 -27.37
CA GLN A 406 16.25 -21.54 -26.59
C GLN A 406 15.52 -20.23 -26.31
N ARG A 407 14.19 -20.28 -26.39
CA ARG A 407 13.34 -19.13 -26.14
C ARG A 407 12.01 -19.52 -25.48
N ASP A 408 11.64 -18.85 -24.40
CA ASP A 408 10.34 -18.95 -23.73
C ASP A 408 9.30 -18.03 -24.40
N ALA A 409 8.01 -18.31 -24.17
CA ALA A 409 6.87 -17.52 -24.66
C ALA A 409 6.81 -16.09 -24.08
N LEU A 410 7.47 -15.82 -22.96
CA LEU A 410 7.56 -14.47 -22.37
C LEU A 410 8.40 -13.49 -23.20
N LEU A 411 9.17 -13.97 -24.16
CA LEU A 411 10.07 -13.19 -24.96
C LEU A 411 9.44 -12.74 -26.28
N GLY A 412 9.94 -11.63 -26.81
CA GLY A 412 9.34 -10.99 -27.96
C GLY A 412 8.03 -10.27 -27.62
N PHE A 413 7.96 -9.76 -26.40
CA PHE A 413 6.76 -9.08 -25.89
C PHE A 413 6.40 -7.85 -26.73
N GLU A 414 7.33 -6.92 -26.90
CA GLU A 414 7.18 -5.75 -27.81
C GLU A 414 8.15 -5.84 -28.97
N VAL A 415 9.32 -6.47 -28.78
CA VAL A 415 10.36 -6.61 -29.78
C VAL A 415 11.13 -7.91 -29.59
N GLN A 416 11.69 -8.48 -30.71
CA GLN A 416 12.54 -9.65 -30.63
C GLN A 416 13.89 -9.33 -29.97
N PRO A 417 14.57 -10.31 -29.35
CA PRO A 417 15.92 -10.13 -28.82
C PRO A 417 16.89 -9.60 -29.89
N ALA A 418 17.69 -8.61 -29.53
CA ALA A 418 18.71 -8.06 -30.42
C ALA A 418 19.89 -9.06 -30.50
N LEU A 419 20.26 -9.45 -31.72
CA LEU A 419 21.34 -10.42 -31.97
C LEU A 419 22.62 -9.76 -32.52
N ASP A 420 22.51 -8.58 -33.11
CA ASP A 420 23.60 -7.98 -33.91
C ASP A 420 24.53 -7.06 -33.09
N ARG A 421 24.15 -6.66 -31.88
CA ARG A 421 24.82 -5.62 -31.07
C ARG A 421 25.11 -6.01 -29.65
N ALA A 422 24.79 -7.25 -29.25
CA ALA A 422 24.90 -7.67 -27.88
C ALA A 422 26.36 -7.92 -27.46
N ALA A 423 26.73 -7.41 -26.31
CA ALA A 423 27.84 -7.95 -25.57
C ALA A 423 27.54 -9.41 -25.22
N PHE A 424 28.42 -10.32 -25.53
CA PHE A 424 28.27 -11.74 -25.27
C PHE A 424 28.99 -12.11 -23.98
N PHE A 425 28.27 -12.67 -23.03
CA PHE A 425 28.80 -13.14 -21.75
C PHE A 425 28.51 -14.62 -21.63
N PRO A 426 29.49 -15.51 -21.74
CA PRO A 426 29.27 -16.96 -21.60
C PRO A 426 28.90 -17.31 -20.15
N LEU A 427 27.63 -17.08 -19.80
CA LEU A 427 27.04 -17.32 -18.49
C LEU A 427 26.12 -18.54 -18.59
N ARG A 428 26.29 -19.49 -17.68
CA ARG A 428 25.39 -20.67 -17.58
C ARG A 428 24.77 -20.68 -16.20
N ALA A 429 23.45 -20.84 -16.15
CA ALA A 429 22.68 -21.00 -14.94
C ALA A 429 22.45 -22.49 -14.64
N ARG A 430 22.78 -22.93 -13.41
CA ARG A 430 22.50 -24.29 -12.93
C ARG A 430 21.16 -24.28 -12.17
N ASP A 431 20.44 -25.38 -12.28
CA ASP A 431 19.17 -25.57 -11.56
C ASP A 431 18.19 -24.39 -11.77
N ALA A 432 18.12 -23.90 -13.01
CA ALA A 432 17.34 -22.74 -13.40
C ALA A 432 16.37 -23.05 -14.56
N ASN A 433 15.24 -22.36 -14.60
CA ASN A 433 14.39 -22.30 -15.77
C ASN A 433 14.90 -21.20 -16.68
N VAL A 434 15.74 -21.58 -17.68
CA VAL A 434 16.32 -20.64 -18.63
C VAL A 434 15.25 -20.22 -19.65
N LEU A 435 15.03 -18.92 -19.79
CA LEU A 435 14.05 -18.34 -20.69
C LEU A 435 14.66 -17.94 -22.04
N LEU A 436 15.94 -17.55 -22.06
CA LEU A 436 16.67 -17.19 -23.27
C LEU A 436 18.08 -17.75 -23.21
N THR A 437 18.41 -18.64 -24.13
CA THR A 437 19.79 -19.06 -24.41
C THR A 437 20.20 -18.60 -25.81
N LEU A 438 21.34 -17.92 -25.85
CA LEU A 438 22.01 -17.48 -27.08
C LEU A 438 23.29 -18.30 -27.30
N ALA A 439 23.65 -18.51 -28.55
CA ALA A 439 24.94 -19.08 -28.91
C ALA A 439 25.66 -18.19 -29.94
N ASN A 440 26.96 -18.22 -29.91
CA ASN A 440 27.83 -17.58 -30.91
C ASN A 440 28.33 -18.57 -31.97
N GLU A 441 29.07 -18.07 -32.96
CA GLU A 441 29.67 -18.92 -34.04
C GLU A 441 30.67 -19.97 -33.54
N LEU A 442 31.17 -19.85 -32.31
CA LEU A 442 32.08 -20.81 -31.67
C LEU A 442 31.32 -21.87 -30.82
N ASN A 443 29.98 -21.88 -30.85
CA ASN A 443 29.13 -22.71 -30.00
C ASN A 443 29.29 -22.43 -28.49
N GLU A 444 29.82 -21.25 -28.11
CA GLU A 444 29.75 -20.80 -26.74
C GLU A 444 28.29 -20.31 -26.47
N THR A 445 27.75 -20.62 -25.30
CA THR A 445 26.37 -20.31 -24.95
C THR A 445 26.25 -19.35 -23.81
N GLN A 446 25.22 -18.48 -23.87
CA GLN A 446 24.84 -17.54 -22.83
C GLN A 446 23.38 -17.76 -22.43
N ASP A 447 23.13 -18.03 -21.17
CA ASP A 447 21.81 -17.97 -20.58
C ASP A 447 21.53 -16.51 -20.22
N ALA A 448 20.93 -15.77 -21.14
CA ALA A 448 20.76 -14.32 -21.03
C ALA A 448 19.61 -13.91 -20.09
N ILE A 449 18.60 -14.78 -19.96
CA ILE A 449 17.44 -14.57 -19.08
C ILE A 449 17.10 -15.89 -18.41
N ALA A 450 16.98 -15.91 -17.08
CA ALA A 450 16.60 -17.11 -16.34
C ALA A 450 15.81 -16.79 -15.06
N LEU A 451 14.93 -17.72 -14.70
CA LEU A 451 14.31 -17.82 -13.38
C LEU A 451 15.08 -18.88 -12.57
N THR A 452 15.43 -18.54 -11.34
CA THR A 452 16.24 -19.34 -10.43
C THR A 452 15.52 -19.59 -9.12
N ALA A 453 16.02 -20.49 -8.28
CA ALA A 453 15.45 -20.70 -6.94
C ALA A 453 15.55 -19.45 -6.04
N TRP A 454 16.50 -18.56 -6.30
CA TRP A 454 16.68 -17.31 -5.54
C TRP A 454 15.98 -16.09 -6.17
N GLY A 455 15.32 -16.24 -7.31
CA GLY A 455 14.64 -15.18 -8.04
C GLY A 455 14.86 -15.26 -9.54
N GLY A 456 15.66 -14.36 -10.12
CA GLY A 456 15.96 -14.41 -11.54
C GLY A 456 16.81 -13.26 -12.05
N TYR A 457 17.14 -13.30 -13.31
CA TYR A 457 17.87 -12.21 -13.97
C TYR A 457 17.50 -12.09 -15.45
N ALA A 458 17.65 -10.86 -15.96
CA ALA A 458 17.55 -10.58 -17.38
C ALA A 458 18.63 -9.55 -17.76
N LEU A 459 19.52 -9.94 -18.69
CA LEU A 459 20.71 -9.16 -19.03
C LEU A 459 20.46 -8.24 -20.23
N ASN A 460 21.08 -7.06 -20.22
CA ASN A 460 21.12 -6.20 -21.40
C ASN A 460 21.86 -6.88 -22.56
N PRO A 461 21.44 -6.66 -23.82
CA PRO A 461 20.31 -5.83 -24.25
C PRO A 461 18.98 -6.59 -24.36
N HIS A 462 18.81 -7.68 -23.62
CA HIS A 462 17.63 -8.56 -23.73
C HIS A 462 16.51 -8.20 -22.73
N VAL A 463 16.70 -7.14 -21.92
CA VAL A 463 15.65 -6.51 -21.10
C VAL A 463 14.89 -5.52 -21.95
N LEU A 464 15.60 -4.48 -22.41
CA LEU A 464 15.13 -3.42 -23.28
C LEU A 464 16.03 -3.31 -24.53
N VAL A 465 15.42 -3.06 -25.66
CA VAL A 465 16.12 -2.77 -26.93
C VAL A 465 15.77 -1.38 -27.40
N GLU A 466 16.78 -0.58 -27.73
CA GLU A 466 16.60 0.72 -28.37
C GLU A 466 16.46 0.53 -29.88
N LEU A 467 15.30 0.92 -30.42
CA LEU A 467 15.07 0.95 -31.86
C LEU A 467 15.71 2.18 -32.47
N PRO A 468 16.23 2.09 -33.73
CA PRO A 468 16.73 3.26 -34.43
C PRO A 468 15.64 4.34 -34.54
N SER A 469 15.96 5.57 -34.14
CA SER A 469 15.05 6.68 -34.28
C SER A 469 14.93 7.06 -35.77
N THR A 470 13.73 6.93 -36.31
CA THR A 470 13.42 7.39 -37.67
C THR A 470 13.03 8.89 -37.72
N LEU A 471 12.91 9.53 -36.54
CA LEU A 471 12.39 10.89 -36.38
C LEU A 471 13.38 11.86 -35.74
N ASP A 472 14.65 11.47 -35.58
CA ASP A 472 15.63 12.29 -34.89
C ASP A 472 16.19 13.38 -35.78
N ASN A 473 15.56 14.55 -35.71
CA ASN A 473 16.07 15.81 -36.34
C ASN A 473 17.18 16.43 -35.44
N GLY A 474 17.96 15.65 -34.71
CA GLY A 474 19.10 16.16 -33.92
C GLY A 474 18.74 16.83 -32.58
N LYS A 475 17.50 16.79 -32.13
CA LYS A 475 17.12 17.16 -30.76
C LYS A 475 17.19 15.92 -29.89
N ALA A 476 17.81 16.01 -28.74
CA ALA A 476 17.79 14.98 -27.70
C ALA A 476 16.33 14.68 -27.32
N GLY A 477 15.73 13.73 -28.03
CA GLY A 477 14.36 13.29 -27.78
C GLY A 477 14.33 12.37 -26.57
N ASN A 478 13.15 12.20 -25.97
CA ASN A 478 12.93 11.23 -24.89
C ASN A 478 13.32 9.81 -25.39
N THR A 479 14.44 9.29 -24.90
CA THR A 479 14.98 7.96 -25.30
C THR A 479 14.01 6.84 -25.02
N SER A 480 13.13 6.99 -24.04
CA SER A 480 12.08 6.01 -23.70
C SER A 480 11.13 5.70 -24.84
N ARG A 481 10.91 6.63 -25.77
CA ARG A 481 10.06 6.40 -26.96
C ARG A 481 10.62 5.34 -27.90
N ASN A 482 11.94 5.15 -27.91
CA ASN A 482 12.63 4.21 -28.76
C ASN A 482 12.91 2.86 -28.08
N LEU A 483 12.74 2.79 -26.75
CA LEU A 483 12.95 1.57 -25.99
C LEU A 483 11.75 0.63 -26.10
N ARG A 484 12.02 -0.67 -26.20
CA ARG A 484 11.02 -1.74 -26.28
C ARG A 484 11.38 -2.87 -25.35
N TRP A 485 10.39 -3.39 -24.62
CA TRP A 485 10.56 -4.58 -23.81
C TRP A 485 10.73 -5.83 -24.64
N VAL A 486 11.82 -6.56 -24.44
CA VAL A 486 12.04 -7.89 -25.03
C VAL A 486 11.26 -8.94 -24.28
N ILE A 487 11.27 -8.86 -22.96
CA ILE A 487 10.54 -9.77 -22.06
C ILE A 487 9.29 -9.08 -21.51
N ASN A 488 8.21 -9.82 -21.28
CA ASN A 488 7.05 -9.30 -20.57
C ASN A 488 7.43 -8.93 -19.12
N PRO A 489 7.53 -7.65 -18.77
CA PRO A 489 8.06 -7.24 -17.46
C PRO A 489 7.13 -7.61 -16.31
N ILE A 490 5.82 -7.60 -16.54
CA ILE A 490 4.81 -7.91 -15.52
C ILE A 490 4.94 -9.38 -15.12
N GLU A 491 4.92 -10.27 -16.10
CA GLU A 491 4.95 -11.72 -15.83
C GLU A 491 6.35 -12.18 -15.38
N PHE A 492 7.42 -11.59 -15.91
CA PHE A 492 8.78 -11.89 -15.46
C PHE A 492 8.98 -11.51 -13.99
N LEU A 493 8.64 -10.26 -13.59
CA LEU A 493 8.77 -9.83 -12.20
C LEU A 493 7.89 -10.65 -11.27
N ARG A 494 6.66 -10.99 -11.67
CA ARG A 494 5.78 -11.86 -10.88
C ARG A 494 6.43 -13.21 -10.58
N ARG A 495 7.02 -13.87 -11.60
CA ARG A 495 7.68 -15.19 -11.44
C ARG A 495 9.01 -15.07 -10.71
N ALA A 496 9.85 -14.10 -11.07
CA ALA A 496 11.18 -13.96 -10.50
C ALA A 496 11.13 -13.54 -9.01
N LEU A 497 10.20 -12.68 -8.63
CA LEU A 497 9.97 -12.34 -7.22
C LEU A 497 9.11 -13.38 -6.48
N GLN A 498 8.69 -14.46 -7.16
CA GLN A 498 7.86 -15.53 -6.58
C GLN A 498 6.58 -15.01 -5.91
N LEU A 499 5.97 -13.98 -6.53
CA LEU A 499 4.82 -13.30 -5.95
C LEU A 499 3.61 -14.24 -5.85
N PRO A 500 2.96 -14.33 -4.68
CA PRO A 500 1.81 -15.20 -4.49
C PRO A 500 0.58 -14.69 -5.24
N GLU A 501 -0.32 -15.60 -5.59
CA GLU A 501 -1.65 -15.24 -6.03
C GLU A 501 -2.49 -14.79 -4.83
N MET A 502 -2.87 -13.51 -4.82
CA MET A 502 -3.64 -12.89 -3.74
C MET A 502 -4.49 -11.74 -4.28
N PRO A 503 -5.53 -11.29 -3.54
CA PRO A 503 -6.17 -10.01 -3.84
C PRO A 503 -5.16 -8.87 -3.65
N VAL A 504 -5.16 -7.90 -4.56
CA VAL A 504 -4.26 -6.72 -4.50
C VAL A 504 -5.07 -5.45 -4.68
N PRO A 505 -4.67 -4.31 -4.09
CA PRO A 505 -5.37 -3.04 -4.28
C PRO A 505 -5.32 -2.59 -5.75
N ASP A 506 -6.40 -1.98 -6.21
CA ASP A 506 -6.52 -1.43 -7.56
C ASP A 506 -6.96 0.04 -7.52
N VAL A 507 -6.15 0.93 -8.09
CA VAL A 507 -6.39 2.39 -8.16
C VAL A 507 -6.87 2.84 -9.54
N THR A 508 -7.29 1.92 -10.38
CA THR A 508 -7.79 2.23 -11.73
C THR A 508 -9.30 2.13 -11.82
N THR A 509 -9.93 1.56 -10.81
CA THR A 509 -11.31 1.13 -10.80
C THR A 509 -12.01 1.65 -9.54
N GLU A 510 -13.28 2.03 -9.67
CA GLU A 510 -14.19 2.32 -8.55
C GLU A 510 -15.51 1.61 -8.85
N SER A 511 -15.98 0.80 -7.91
CA SER A 511 -17.22 0.02 -8.03
C SER A 511 -17.36 -0.72 -9.37
N GLY A 512 -16.27 -1.40 -9.80
CA GLY A 512 -16.22 -2.24 -10.99
C GLY A 512 -16.06 -1.50 -12.32
N ARG A 513 -16.14 -0.18 -12.37
CA ARG A 513 -15.92 0.63 -13.56
C ARG A 513 -14.58 1.34 -13.51
N ARG A 514 -13.93 1.51 -14.66
CA ARG A 514 -12.71 2.31 -14.76
C ARG A 514 -13.01 3.75 -14.39
N MET A 515 -12.15 4.40 -13.61
CA MET A 515 -12.34 5.79 -13.20
C MET A 515 -12.14 6.77 -14.34
N LEU A 516 -12.88 7.89 -14.28
CA LEU A 516 -12.75 9.07 -15.15
C LEU A 516 -12.45 10.29 -14.27
N MET A 517 -11.36 10.96 -14.59
CA MET A 517 -10.98 12.22 -13.99
C MET A 517 -10.86 13.30 -15.05
N VAL A 518 -11.01 14.56 -14.63
CA VAL A 518 -10.77 15.73 -15.47
C VAL A 518 -10.01 16.75 -14.62
N HIS A 519 -8.83 17.17 -15.06
CA HIS A 519 -8.14 18.25 -14.39
C HIS A 519 -7.47 19.21 -15.37
N MET A 520 -7.34 20.44 -14.91
CA MET A 520 -6.84 21.54 -15.72
C MET A 520 -5.82 22.35 -14.94
N ASP A 521 -4.66 22.50 -15.56
CA ASP A 521 -3.66 23.47 -15.11
C ASP A 521 -4.03 24.88 -15.54
N GLY A 522 -3.68 25.86 -14.69
CA GLY A 522 -4.11 27.24 -14.83
C GLY A 522 -3.44 28.03 -15.95
N ASP A 523 -2.48 27.45 -16.62
CA ASP A 523 -1.66 28.10 -17.65
C ASP A 523 -2.46 28.72 -18.76
N GLY A 524 -2.16 29.98 -19.05
CA GLY A 524 -2.83 30.74 -20.13
C GLY A 524 -4.27 31.15 -19.79
N PHE A 525 -4.58 31.27 -18.52
CA PHE A 525 -5.87 31.77 -18.04
C PHE A 525 -6.21 33.14 -18.70
N ALA A 526 -5.21 33.99 -18.81
CA ALA A 526 -5.30 35.33 -19.43
C ALA A 526 -5.17 35.36 -20.94
N ASN A 527 -4.89 34.22 -21.61
CA ASN A 527 -4.72 34.14 -23.05
C ASN A 527 -5.99 34.56 -23.79
N LYS A 528 -5.83 35.34 -24.88
CA LYS A 528 -6.95 35.68 -25.73
C LYS A 528 -7.26 34.60 -26.74
N GLY A 529 -8.51 34.22 -26.82
CA GLY A 529 -9.00 33.19 -27.73
C GLY A 529 -9.11 33.69 -29.17
N GLU A 530 -8.85 32.83 -30.15
CA GLU A 530 -9.01 33.05 -31.60
C GLU A 530 -10.50 32.92 -32.00
N PHE A 531 -11.36 33.66 -31.30
CA PHE A 531 -12.80 33.73 -31.53
C PHE A 531 -13.26 35.17 -31.72
N SER A 532 -14.46 35.38 -32.27
CA SER A 532 -15.05 36.69 -32.40
C SER A 532 -15.12 37.38 -31.03
N GLY A 533 -14.64 38.65 -30.95
CA GLY A 533 -14.57 39.39 -29.69
C GLY A 533 -13.33 39.12 -28.85
N SER A 534 -12.47 38.18 -29.23
CA SER A 534 -11.23 37.83 -28.53
C SER A 534 -11.44 37.63 -27.02
N PRO A 535 -12.35 36.74 -26.57
CA PRO A 535 -12.59 36.48 -25.15
C PRO A 535 -11.32 35.89 -24.49
N TYR A 536 -11.26 35.90 -23.16
CA TYR A 536 -10.22 35.14 -22.47
C TYR A 536 -10.40 33.62 -22.67
N GLY A 537 -9.29 32.87 -22.76
CA GLY A 537 -9.34 31.41 -22.84
C GLY A 537 -10.15 30.79 -21.70
N ALA A 538 -10.02 31.33 -20.49
CA ALA A 538 -10.82 30.93 -19.34
C ALA A 538 -12.33 31.18 -19.50
N GLU A 539 -12.78 32.22 -20.18
CA GLU A 539 -14.20 32.45 -20.49
C GLU A 539 -14.72 31.39 -21.46
N VAL A 540 -13.93 31.10 -22.51
CA VAL A 540 -14.28 30.07 -23.49
C VAL A 540 -14.34 28.69 -22.81
N LEU A 541 -13.37 28.38 -21.93
CA LEU A 541 -13.34 27.16 -21.13
C LEU A 541 -14.60 27.04 -20.28
N LEU A 542 -14.95 28.10 -19.54
CA LEU A 542 -16.13 28.15 -18.69
C LEU A 542 -17.40 27.80 -19.46
N ASP A 543 -17.62 28.46 -20.60
CA ASP A 543 -18.87 28.33 -21.37
C ASP A 543 -18.92 27.08 -22.25
N GLN A 544 -17.81 26.68 -22.87
CA GLN A 544 -17.79 25.62 -23.88
C GLN A 544 -17.43 24.25 -23.31
N ILE A 545 -16.82 24.19 -22.10
CA ILE A 545 -16.39 22.94 -21.48
C ILE A 545 -17.05 22.77 -20.10
N LEU A 546 -16.80 23.68 -19.16
CA LEU A 546 -17.19 23.46 -17.76
C LEU A 546 -18.72 23.46 -17.58
N LYS A 547 -19.43 24.39 -18.19
CA LYS A 547 -20.92 24.40 -18.16
C LYS A 547 -21.54 23.32 -19.04
N LYS A 548 -20.85 22.92 -20.11
CA LYS A 548 -21.36 21.93 -21.07
C LYS A 548 -21.28 20.51 -20.55
N TYR A 549 -20.24 20.19 -19.82
CA TYR A 549 -19.96 18.85 -19.29
C TYR A 549 -19.96 18.89 -17.75
N PRO A 550 -21.12 18.74 -17.08
CA PRO A 550 -21.19 18.77 -15.61
C PRO A 550 -20.65 17.48 -15.00
N LEU A 551 -19.36 17.19 -15.21
CA LEU A 551 -18.59 16.12 -14.63
C LEU A 551 -17.77 16.67 -13.44
N PRO A 552 -17.35 15.83 -12.47
CA PRO A 552 -16.34 16.25 -11.49
C PRO A 552 -15.08 16.70 -12.22
N MET A 553 -14.68 17.95 -12.03
CA MET A 553 -13.52 18.57 -12.66
C MET A 553 -12.70 19.28 -11.60
N THR A 554 -11.38 19.19 -11.68
CA THR A 554 -10.46 19.90 -10.80
C THR A 554 -9.79 21.00 -11.60
N MET A 555 -10.03 22.25 -11.22
CA MET A 555 -9.51 23.44 -11.92
C MET A 555 -8.56 24.21 -11.02
N SER A 556 -7.38 24.52 -11.53
CA SER A 556 -6.39 25.34 -10.86
C SER A 556 -6.22 26.73 -11.46
N VAL A 557 -5.59 27.62 -10.73
CA VAL A 557 -5.14 28.93 -11.21
C VAL A 557 -3.74 29.23 -10.70
N ILE A 558 -2.97 29.96 -11.52
CA ILE A 558 -1.68 30.53 -11.15
C ILE A 558 -1.96 31.91 -10.52
N GLN A 559 -1.68 32.09 -9.23
CA GLN A 559 -1.92 33.36 -8.57
C GLN A 559 -1.22 34.51 -9.29
N GLY A 560 0.06 34.33 -9.67
CA GLY A 560 0.86 35.35 -10.35
C GLY A 560 0.40 35.70 -11.77
N GLU A 561 -0.47 34.92 -12.38
CA GLU A 561 -1.07 35.27 -13.67
C GLU A 561 -2.30 36.16 -13.51
N ILE A 562 -3.11 35.93 -12.45
CA ILE A 562 -4.43 36.57 -12.33
C ILE A 562 -4.54 37.66 -11.27
N ALA A 563 -3.63 37.67 -10.28
CA ALA A 563 -3.68 38.60 -9.15
C ALA A 563 -3.23 40.03 -9.50
N THR A 564 -3.63 41.00 -8.68
CA THR A 564 -3.25 42.41 -8.87
C THR A 564 -1.74 42.65 -8.74
N ASN A 565 -1.03 41.81 -8.02
CA ASN A 565 0.44 41.80 -7.89
C ASN A 565 1.14 40.83 -8.87
N GLY A 566 0.40 40.33 -9.86
CA GLY A 566 0.89 39.40 -10.85
C GLY A 566 1.35 40.05 -12.17
N LEU A 567 1.32 39.26 -13.24
CA LEU A 567 1.76 39.68 -14.58
C LEU A 567 0.83 40.71 -15.23
N TYR A 568 -0.49 40.62 -14.96
CA TYR A 568 -1.52 41.40 -15.67
C TYR A 568 -2.38 42.22 -14.68
N PRO A 569 -1.81 43.18 -13.93
CA PRO A 569 -2.53 43.92 -12.88
C PRO A 569 -3.78 44.64 -13.41
N ALA A 570 -3.72 45.20 -14.62
CA ALA A 570 -4.84 45.90 -15.24
C ALA A 570 -6.02 44.98 -15.63
N GLN A 571 -5.77 43.69 -15.80
CA GLN A 571 -6.76 42.67 -16.16
C GLN A 571 -7.25 41.85 -14.94
N SER A 572 -6.63 42.04 -13.80
CA SER A 572 -6.86 41.20 -12.60
C SER A 572 -8.33 41.14 -12.17
N ALA A 573 -9.03 42.28 -12.21
CA ALA A 573 -10.45 42.35 -11.83
C ALA A 573 -11.33 41.44 -12.72
N ALA A 574 -11.05 41.38 -14.03
CA ALA A 574 -11.77 40.54 -14.98
C ALA A 574 -11.37 39.05 -14.79
N LEU A 575 -10.06 38.77 -14.66
CA LEU A 575 -9.56 37.41 -14.48
C LEU A 575 -10.04 36.76 -13.17
N GLU A 576 -9.96 37.50 -12.04
CA GLU A 576 -10.53 37.08 -10.76
C GLU A 576 -12.06 36.86 -10.85
N GLY A 577 -12.77 37.72 -11.66
CA GLY A 577 -14.19 37.56 -11.91
C GLY A 577 -14.52 36.22 -12.55
N ILE A 578 -13.81 35.87 -13.63
CA ILE A 578 -13.96 34.58 -14.34
C ILE A 578 -13.62 33.40 -13.39
N ALA A 579 -12.51 33.52 -12.62
CA ALA A 579 -12.13 32.49 -11.67
C ALA A 579 -13.22 32.25 -10.60
N ARG A 580 -13.85 33.31 -10.07
CA ARG A 580 -14.99 33.22 -9.15
C ARG A 580 -16.19 32.51 -9.78
N GLU A 581 -16.51 32.79 -11.05
CA GLU A 581 -17.62 32.09 -11.73
C GLU A 581 -17.29 30.60 -11.90
N ILE A 582 -16.06 30.24 -12.31
CA ILE A 582 -15.61 28.86 -12.43
C ILE A 582 -15.71 28.12 -11.09
N PHE A 583 -15.18 28.72 -10.02
CA PHE A 583 -15.15 28.10 -8.70
C PHE A 583 -16.53 28.03 -8.02
N ALA A 584 -17.49 28.82 -8.49
CA ALA A 584 -18.88 28.71 -8.05
C ALA A 584 -19.62 27.50 -8.64
N LEU A 585 -19.14 26.88 -9.72
CA LEU A 585 -19.74 25.68 -10.30
C LEU A 585 -19.70 24.51 -9.28
N PRO A 586 -20.82 23.83 -8.99
CA PRO A 586 -20.86 22.82 -7.94
C PRO A 586 -19.97 21.60 -8.20
N HIS A 587 -19.79 21.24 -9.46
CA HIS A 587 -18.99 20.09 -9.91
C HIS A 587 -17.48 20.39 -10.10
N VAL A 588 -17.06 21.65 -9.91
CA VAL A 588 -15.66 22.03 -10.01
C VAL A 588 -14.99 21.96 -8.64
N GLU A 589 -13.97 21.14 -8.49
CA GLU A 589 -13.07 21.11 -7.35
C GLU A 589 -11.98 22.16 -7.52
N ILE A 590 -11.68 22.91 -6.46
CA ILE A 590 -10.70 24.01 -6.52
C ILE A 590 -9.30 23.47 -6.29
N ALA A 591 -8.37 23.84 -7.19
CA ALA A 591 -6.95 23.58 -7.04
C ALA A 591 -6.12 24.87 -7.12
N SER A 592 -4.89 24.80 -6.59
CA SER A 592 -3.85 25.82 -6.78
C SER A 592 -2.80 25.33 -7.77
N HIS A 593 -2.30 26.25 -8.61
CA HIS A 593 -1.17 26.01 -9.51
C HIS A 593 -0.01 26.95 -9.16
N SER A 594 0.29 27.06 -7.87
CA SER A 594 1.32 27.90 -7.26
C SER A 594 1.11 29.43 -7.39
N PHE A 595 2.07 30.18 -6.87
CA PHE A 595 2.11 31.62 -7.00
C PHE A 595 2.83 32.04 -8.28
N SER A 596 4.09 31.66 -8.45
CA SER A 596 4.93 32.14 -9.57
C SER A 596 5.16 31.08 -10.66
N HIS A 597 4.46 29.94 -10.60
CA HIS A 597 4.59 28.86 -11.57
C HIS A 597 6.06 28.43 -11.80
N PRO A 598 6.73 27.81 -10.84
CA PRO A 598 8.08 27.28 -11.05
C PRO A 598 8.14 26.34 -12.27
N PHE A 599 9.03 26.63 -13.22
CA PHE A 599 9.25 25.78 -14.39
C PHE A 599 10.18 24.60 -14.09
N GLN A 600 11.09 24.80 -13.12
CA GLN A 600 12.07 23.83 -12.66
C GLN A 600 12.23 23.98 -11.14
N TRP A 601 11.47 23.18 -10.39
CA TRP A 601 11.36 23.30 -8.94
C TRP A 601 12.72 23.21 -8.21
N ARG A 602 13.54 22.20 -8.54
CA ARG A 602 14.87 22.06 -7.95
C ARG A 602 15.74 23.30 -8.11
N LYS A 603 15.70 23.89 -9.29
CA LYS A 603 16.52 25.09 -9.59
C LYS A 603 15.93 26.35 -8.95
N ALA A 604 14.64 26.50 -8.93
CA ALA A 604 13.98 27.60 -8.27
C ALA A 604 14.24 27.60 -6.75
N VAL A 605 14.22 26.43 -6.10
CA VAL A 605 14.58 26.28 -4.70
C VAL A 605 16.06 26.58 -4.45
N ALA A 606 16.95 26.10 -5.32
CA ALA A 606 18.40 26.31 -5.18
C ALA A 606 18.84 27.75 -5.49
N ASN A 607 18.10 28.50 -6.30
CA ASN A 607 18.43 29.84 -6.76
C ASN A 607 17.20 30.76 -6.68
N PRO A 608 16.76 31.11 -5.47
CA PRO A 608 15.50 31.85 -5.26
C PRO A 608 15.48 33.23 -5.93
N ASP A 609 16.62 33.86 -6.09
CA ASP A 609 16.78 35.19 -6.71
C ASP A 609 16.74 35.14 -8.26
N GLU A 610 16.84 33.95 -8.86
CA GLU A 610 16.91 33.80 -10.31
C GLU A 610 15.52 33.64 -10.94
N GLU A 611 15.13 34.62 -11.74
CA GLU A 611 13.82 34.68 -12.38
C GLU A 611 13.66 33.69 -13.58
N GLY A 612 14.73 33.05 -14.05
CA GLY A 612 14.69 32.16 -15.21
C GLY A 612 13.92 30.86 -15.00
N TYR A 613 13.66 30.50 -13.75
CA TYR A 613 13.01 29.23 -13.38
C TYR A 613 11.54 29.37 -12.97
N ARG A 614 10.95 30.57 -13.10
CA ARG A 614 9.56 30.89 -12.75
C ARG A 614 9.03 32.07 -13.56
N LEU A 615 7.74 32.39 -13.42
CA LEU A 615 7.18 33.62 -13.95
C LEU A 615 7.88 34.83 -13.32
N LYS A 616 8.20 35.83 -14.16
CA LYS A 616 8.89 37.05 -13.74
C LYS A 616 7.95 38.00 -13.06
N LEU A 617 7.82 37.87 -11.74
CA LEU A 617 6.98 38.70 -10.89
C LEU A 617 7.82 39.82 -10.24
N LYS A 618 7.28 41.04 -10.23
CA LYS A 618 7.98 42.20 -9.67
C LYS A 618 8.09 42.07 -8.13
N ASN A 619 9.27 42.33 -7.60
CA ASN A 619 9.55 42.33 -6.14
C ASN A 619 9.19 40.98 -5.47
N TYR A 620 9.49 39.89 -6.13
CA TYR A 620 9.27 38.55 -5.59
C TYR A 620 10.52 37.67 -5.72
N ASP A 621 11.04 37.23 -4.60
CA ASP A 621 12.03 36.16 -4.49
C ASP A 621 11.32 34.86 -4.19
N PHE A 622 11.80 33.75 -4.72
CA PHE A 622 11.13 32.44 -4.60
C PHE A 622 11.06 31.98 -3.14
N ASP A 623 9.86 31.68 -2.70
CA ASP A 623 9.56 31.16 -1.36
C ASP A 623 8.56 30.01 -1.41
N LEU A 624 8.94 28.82 -0.95
CA LEU A 624 8.09 27.61 -1.00
C LEU A 624 6.74 27.77 -0.30
N ARG A 625 6.71 28.51 0.81
CA ARG A 625 5.45 28.74 1.54
C ARG A 625 4.54 29.70 0.79
N GLN A 626 5.10 30.72 0.16
CA GLN A 626 4.32 31.60 -0.70
C GLN A 626 3.81 30.89 -1.95
N GLU A 627 4.64 30.02 -2.55
CA GLU A 627 4.21 29.21 -3.70
C GLU A 627 3.02 28.32 -3.36
N ILE A 628 3.02 27.68 -2.19
CA ILE A 628 2.03 26.67 -1.82
C ILE A 628 0.94 27.29 -0.92
N THR A 629 1.25 27.57 0.34
CA THR A 629 0.24 28.06 1.29
C THR A 629 -0.23 29.48 0.99
N GLY A 630 0.64 30.34 0.46
CA GLY A 630 0.30 31.69 0.04
C GLY A 630 -0.72 31.69 -1.09
N SER A 631 -0.48 30.86 -2.14
CA SER A 631 -1.42 30.73 -3.26
C SER A 631 -2.75 30.11 -2.85
N ILE A 632 -2.75 29.09 -1.98
CA ILE A 632 -3.96 28.50 -1.41
C ILE A 632 -4.78 29.57 -0.68
N ASN A 633 -4.15 30.34 0.22
CA ASN A 633 -4.81 31.41 0.97
C ASN A 633 -5.41 32.49 0.05
N TYR A 634 -4.68 32.90 -1.01
CA TYR A 634 -5.21 33.82 -2.00
C TYR A 634 -6.47 33.30 -2.66
N ILE A 635 -6.46 32.05 -3.13
CA ILE A 635 -7.62 31.44 -3.79
C ILE A 635 -8.81 31.38 -2.83
N GLU A 636 -8.60 30.92 -1.60
CA GLU A 636 -9.67 30.76 -0.61
C GLU A 636 -10.28 32.09 -0.13
N THR A 637 -9.46 33.17 -0.06
CA THR A 637 -9.94 34.48 0.42
C THR A 637 -10.49 35.37 -0.66
N ARG A 638 -10.06 35.20 -1.93
CA ARG A 638 -10.38 36.11 -3.03
C ARG A 638 -11.29 35.50 -4.11
N LEU A 639 -11.17 34.19 -4.34
CA LEU A 639 -11.77 33.56 -5.50
C LEU A 639 -12.83 32.50 -5.12
N ALA A 640 -12.62 31.74 -4.07
CA ALA A 640 -13.53 30.67 -3.68
C ALA A 640 -14.85 31.24 -3.10
N PRO A 641 -16.00 30.65 -3.42
CA PRO A 641 -17.25 30.98 -2.76
C PRO A 641 -17.23 30.54 -1.29
N PRO A 642 -18.05 31.18 -0.40
CA PRO A 642 -18.10 30.84 1.00
C PRO A 642 -18.29 29.33 1.25
N GLY A 643 -17.46 28.73 2.10
CA GLY A 643 -17.51 27.32 2.48
C GLY A 643 -16.80 26.37 1.52
N LYS A 644 -16.38 26.79 0.34
CA LYS A 644 -15.61 25.98 -0.60
C LYS A 644 -14.11 26.24 -0.42
N LYS A 645 -13.32 25.16 -0.34
CA LYS A 645 -11.90 25.19 -0.02
C LYS A 645 -11.08 24.62 -1.17
N VAL A 646 -9.79 25.02 -1.24
CA VAL A 646 -8.81 24.35 -2.08
C VAL A 646 -8.65 22.92 -1.59
N LYS A 647 -8.70 21.95 -2.50
CA LYS A 647 -8.57 20.51 -2.22
C LYS A 647 -7.31 19.92 -2.78
N VAL A 648 -6.78 20.51 -3.85
CA VAL A 648 -5.65 19.96 -4.59
C VAL A 648 -4.61 21.05 -4.87
N PHE A 649 -3.34 20.66 -4.80
CA PHE A 649 -2.22 21.44 -5.34
C PHE A 649 -1.67 20.69 -6.56
N LEU A 650 -1.72 21.32 -7.73
CA LEU A 650 -1.18 20.76 -8.97
C LEU A 650 0.23 21.31 -9.19
N TRP A 651 1.22 20.40 -9.21
CA TRP A 651 2.63 20.78 -9.41
C TRP A 651 2.85 21.33 -10.81
N THR A 652 3.65 22.40 -10.91
CA THR A 652 3.90 23.14 -12.15
C THR A 652 5.17 22.68 -12.87
N GLY A 653 5.31 23.05 -14.14
CA GLY A 653 6.54 22.91 -14.91
C GLY A 653 7.06 21.49 -15.02
N ASP A 654 8.29 21.24 -14.56
CA ASP A 654 8.89 19.90 -14.58
C ASP A 654 8.29 18.93 -13.55
N CYS A 655 7.43 19.43 -12.67
CA CYS A 655 6.78 18.68 -11.58
C CYS A 655 7.76 17.87 -10.70
N ASN A 656 9.04 18.10 -10.81
CA ASN A 656 10.06 17.38 -10.03
C ASN A 656 10.35 18.09 -8.70
N VAL A 657 9.39 17.96 -7.78
CA VAL A 657 9.38 18.64 -6.48
C VAL A 657 10.14 17.86 -5.42
N GLY A 658 10.65 18.55 -4.40
CA GLY A 658 11.29 17.94 -3.23
C GLY A 658 10.28 17.53 -2.16
N SER A 659 10.74 16.70 -1.22
CA SER A 659 9.95 16.22 -0.08
C SER A 659 9.51 17.36 0.86
N ASP A 660 10.26 18.47 0.93
CA ASP A 660 9.93 19.67 1.67
C ASP A 660 8.68 20.37 1.12
N ALA A 661 8.61 20.58 -0.22
CA ALA A 661 7.45 21.17 -0.88
C ALA A 661 6.19 20.29 -0.69
N MET A 662 6.33 18.97 -0.87
CA MET A 662 5.24 18.01 -0.61
C MET A 662 4.79 18.04 0.85
N GLY A 663 5.72 18.14 1.79
CA GLY A 663 5.43 18.27 3.23
C GLY A 663 4.63 19.53 3.55
N ILE A 664 4.90 20.67 2.89
CA ILE A 664 4.13 21.91 3.06
C ILE A 664 2.70 21.73 2.53
N ALA A 665 2.51 21.10 1.36
CA ALA A 665 1.18 20.84 0.82
C ALA A 665 0.37 19.88 1.72
N ALA A 666 1.00 18.83 2.23
CA ALA A 666 0.39 17.90 3.18
C ALA A 666 -0.03 18.58 4.49
N GLN A 667 0.83 19.46 5.05
CA GLN A 667 0.51 20.26 6.24
C GLN A 667 -0.65 21.24 6.00
N ALA A 668 -0.80 21.75 4.77
CA ALA A 668 -1.95 22.57 4.38
C ALA A 668 -3.24 21.75 4.23
N GLY A 669 -3.18 20.42 4.32
CA GLY A 669 -4.33 19.52 4.23
C GLY A 669 -4.88 19.36 2.81
N VAL A 670 -4.07 19.62 1.78
CA VAL A 670 -4.45 19.47 0.38
C VAL A 670 -3.78 18.25 -0.24
N ALA A 671 -4.52 17.57 -1.10
CA ALA A 671 -3.94 16.55 -1.98
C ALA A 671 -2.97 17.21 -2.97
N SER A 672 -1.97 16.50 -3.47
CA SER A 672 -1.10 17.04 -4.53
C SER A 672 -0.83 16.01 -5.62
N MET A 673 -0.78 16.48 -6.87
CA MET A 673 -0.59 15.65 -8.06
C MET A 673 0.19 16.39 -9.14
N ASN A 674 0.57 15.74 -10.13
CA ASN A 674 1.25 16.02 -11.40
C ASN A 674 2.65 15.41 -11.45
N GLY A 675 3.18 15.33 -12.65
CA GLY A 675 4.37 14.57 -13.01
C GLY A 675 4.02 13.22 -13.63
N GLY A 676 5.02 12.42 -13.91
CA GLY A 676 4.90 11.17 -14.66
C GLY A 676 4.82 11.41 -16.18
N GLU A 677 5.21 10.39 -16.97
CA GLU A 677 5.27 10.51 -18.44
C GLU A 677 4.48 9.39 -19.13
N THR A 678 3.18 9.27 -18.80
CA THR A 678 2.33 8.31 -19.52
C THR A 678 1.89 8.91 -20.86
N THR A 679 2.50 8.39 -21.94
CA THR A 679 2.32 8.92 -23.31
C THR A 679 2.23 7.82 -24.38
N ILE A 680 1.94 6.60 -23.98
CA ILE A 680 1.81 5.45 -24.89
C ILE A 680 0.75 5.72 -25.96
N THR A 681 1.10 5.51 -27.22
CA THR A 681 0.22 5.67 -28.38
C THR A 681 0.48 4.56 -29.39
N ARG A 682 -0.39 4.43 -30.41
CA ARG A 682 -0.18 3.46 -31.49
C ARG A 682 1.11 3.70 -32.28
N SER A 683 1.61 4.96 -32.31
CA SER A 683 2.90 5.28 -32.92
C SER A 683 4.08 4.85 -32.05
N PHE A 684 3.88 4.81 -30.72
CA PHE A 684 4.89 4.43 -29.73
C PHE A 684 4.27 3.42 -28.72
N PRO A 685 4.02 2.18 -29.19
CA PRO A 685 3.27 1.19 -28.41
C PRO A 685 4.20 0.43 -27.42
N THR A 686 4.70 1.12 -26.41
CA THR A 686 5.61 0.53 -25.42
C THR A 686 5.22 0.88 -23.99
N LEU A 687 5.33 -0.09 -23.09
CA LEU A 687 5.11 0.08 -21.66
C LEU A 687 6.19 0.98 -21.01
N THR A 688 7.32 1.24 -21.69
CA THR A 688 8.31 2.23 -21.21
C THR A 688 7.75 3.66 -21.19
N LEU A 689 6.64 3.91 -21.87
CA LEU A 689 5.89 5.16 -21.86
C LEU A 689 4.67 5.16 -20.95
N VAL A 690 4.63 4.26 -19.96
CA VAL A 690 3.61 4.24 -18.92
C VAL A 690 4.29 4.44 -17.57
N ALA A 691 4.11 5.62 -16.99
CA ALA A 691 4.70 5.98 -15.70
C ALA A 691 4.14 5.12 -14.54
N PRO A 692 4.86 4.94 -13.43
CA PRO A 692 4.31 4.37 -12.20
C PRO A 692 3.21 5.24 -11.59
N LEU A 693 2.67 4.85 -10.43
CA LEU A 693 1.68 5.64 -9.67
C LEU A 693 2.28 6.93 -9.11
N GLY A 694 3.57 6.94 -8.88
CA GLY A 694 4.29 8.06 -8.32
C GLY A 694 5.71 7.68 -7.92
N VAL A 695 6.33 8.49 -7.08
CA VAL A 695 7.67 8.26 -6.55
C VAL A 695 7.75 8.61 -5.07
N SER A 696 8.36 7.74 -4.28
CA SER A 696 8.67 8.01 -2.87
C SER A 696 9.92 8.89 -2.77
N LYS A 697 9.83 9.98 -2.00
CA LYS A 697 10.92 10.91 -1.69
C LYS A 697 10.92 11.15 -0.19
N ASP A 698 11.89 10.64 0.51
CA ASP A 698 11.89 10.55 1.97
C ASP A 698 10.58 9.93 2.52
N ARG A 699 9.85 10.70 3.35
CA ARG A 699 8.58 10.27 3.94
C ARG A 699 7.34 10.70 3.13
N GLN A 700 7.54 11.29 1.94
CA GLN A 700 6.48 11.79 1.10
C GLN A 700 6.34 10.92 -0.15
N PHE A 701 5.12 10.84 -0.68
CA PHE A 701 4.84 10.17 -1.95
C PHE A 701 4.24 11.16 -2.93
N GLN A 702 4.97 11.46 -4.02
CA GLN A 702 4.46 12.27 -5.11
C GLN A 702 3.56 11.41 -6.00
N VAL A 703 2.29 11.73 -6.04
CA VAL A 703 1.32 11.07 -6.94
C VAL A 703 1.45 11.66 -8.34
N TYR A 704 1.58 10.79 -9.34
CA TYR A 704 1.65 11.19 -10.74
C TYR A 704 0.27 11.26 -11.40
N ALA A 705 0.13 12.19 -12.34
CA ALA A 705 -1.01 12.19 -13.24
C ALA A 705 -1.05 10.88 -14.05
N PRO A 706 -2.24 10.29 -14.26
CA PRO A 706 -2.37 9.03 -14.99
C PRO A 706 -1.85 9.05 -16.40
N ASN A 707 -1.92 10.20 -17.08
CA ASN A 707 -1.38 10.47 -18.41
C ASN A 707 -0.94 11.92 -18.55
N GLN A 708 -0.27 12.23 -19.63
CA GLN A 708 0.19 13.58 -19.94
C GLN A 708 -0.89 14.44 -20.61
N ASN A 709 -0.69 15.76 -20.55
CA ASN A 709 -1.55 16.79 -21.12
C ASN A 709 -1.36 16.94 -22.65
N GLU A 710 -2.03 17.94 -23.23
CA GLU A 710 -2.03 18.20 -24.68
C GLU A 710 -0.67 18.56 -25.27
N ASN A 711 0.29 19.08 -24.48
CA ASN A 711 1.61 19.46 -24.99
C ASN A 711 2.31 18.32 -25.71
N VAL A 712 2.27 17.12 -25.13
CA VAL A 712 2.88 15.93 -25.73
C VAL A 712 2.29 15.59 -27.09
N TYR A 713 1.00 15.86 -27.30
CA TYR A 713 0.27 15.52 -28.53
C TYR A 713 0.23 16.67 -29.53
N THR A 714 0.64 17.87 -29.12
CA THR A 714 0.63 19.10 -29.95
C THR A 714 2.03 19.66 -30.21
N ASN A 715 3.08 18.85 -30.00
CA ASN A 715 4.46 19.24 -30.18
C ASN A 715 4.80 20.50 -29.38
N ASP A 716 4.65 20.44 -28.08
CA ASP A 716 4.84 21.55 -27.13
C ASP A 716 4.05 22.82 -27.53
N TRP A 717 2.75 22.63 -27.81
CA TRP A 717 1.83 23.67 -28.24
C TRP A 717 2.22 24.43 -29.51
N GLN A 718 3.00 23.76 -30.40
CA GLN A 718 3.36 24.28 -31.72
C GLN A 718 2.41 23.82 -32.82
N GLY A 719 1.63 22.77 -32.58
CA GLY A 719 0.66 22.19 -33.49
C GLY A 719 1.03 20.76 -33.93
N PRO A 720 0.09 20.04 -34.51
CA PRO A 720 -1.29 20.48 -34.80
C PRO A 720 -2.14 20.59 -33.50
N PHE A 721 -2.89 21.70 -33.37
CA PHE A 721 -3.67 21.95 -32.12
C PHE A 721 -4.84 20.99 -31.90
N TYR A 722 -5.24 20.20 -32.90
CA TYR A 722 -6.17 19.07 -32.74
C TYR A 722 -5.49 17.78 -32.23
N GLY A 723 -4.17 17.79 -32.07
CA GLY A 723 -3.37 16.61 -31.73
C GLY A 723 -3.77 15.93 -30.44
N TYR A 724 -4.39 16.64 -29.50
CA TYR A 724 -4.86 16.08 -28.22
C TYR A 724 -5.89 14.95 -28.39
N GLU A 725 -6.58 14.85 -29.53
CA GLU A 725 -7.45 13.71 -29.82
C GLU A 725 -6.73 12.35 -29.68
N ARG A 726 -5.41 12.33 -29.85
CA ARG A 726 -4.58 11.13 -29.72
C ARG A 726 -4.48 10.60 -28.27
N VAL A 727 -4.86 11.39 -27.26
CA VAL A 727 -4.92 10.91 -25.88
C VAL A 727 -5.89 9.72 -25.74
N ILE A 728 -6.88 9.62 -26.66
CA ILE A 728 -7.79 8.47 -26.71
C ILE A 728 -7.02 7.17 -26.95
N GLU A 729 -5.95 7.19 -27.77
CA GLU A 729 -5.07 6.04 -27.95
C GLU A 729 -4.42 5.61 -26.63
N THR A 730 -3.95 6.59 -25.84
CA THR A 730 -3.37 6.36 -24.51
C THR A 730 -4.39 5.74 -23.56
N PHE A 731 -5.64 6.24 -23.59
CA PHE A 731 -6.72 5.66 -22.78
C PHE A 731 -7.01 4.21 -23.17
N GLU A 732 -7.10 3.90 -24.46
CA GLU A 732 -7.34 2.55 -24.95
C GLU A 732 -6.19 1.60 -24.57
N MET A 733 -4.94 2.01 -24.83
CA MET A 733 -3.76 1.18 -24.60
C MET A 733 -3.42 0.97 -23.12
N THR A 734 -3.82 1.90 -22.24
CA THR A 734 -3.72 1.73 -20.78
C THR A 734 -4.94 1.06 -20.16
N GLY A 735 -5.95 0.70 -20.98
CA GLY A 735 -7.14 -0.03 -20.57
C GLY A 735 -7.10 -1.52 -20.90
N THR A 736 -6.45 -1.91 -22.00
CA THR A 736 -6.42 -3.28 -22.54
C THR A 736 -5.05 -3.56 -23.15
N PRO A 737 -4.45 -4.75 -23.00
CA PRO A 737 -4.95 -5.92 -22.24
C PRO A 737 -4.80 -5.80 -20.72
N TYR A 738 -4.07 -4.82 -20.25
CA TYR A 738 -3.87 -4.51 -18.84
C TYR A 738 -4.53 -3.17 -18.50
N ARG A 739 -5.40 -3.14 -17.46
CA ARG A 739 -5.91 -1.87 -16.94
C ARG A 739 -4.83 -1.23 -16.05
N LEU A 740 -3.97 -0.42 -16.67
CA LEU A 740 -2.79 0.16 -16.03
C LEU A 740 -3.06 1.52 -15.39
N LYS A 741 -3.99 2.30 -15.97
CA LYS A 741 -4.30 3.69 -15.57
C LYS A 741 -5.80 3.94 -15.63
N PRO A 742 -6.35 4.84 -14.78
CA PRO A 742 -7.66 5.44 -15.03
C PRO A 742 -7.64 6.31 -16.30
N VAL A 743 -8.79 6.81 -16.71
CA VAL A 743 -8.91 7.85 -17.76
C VAL A 743 -8.80 9.20 -17.09
N ASP A 744 -7.90 10.07 -17.58
CA ASP A 744 -7.72 11.41 -17.06
C ASP A 744 -7.66 12.42 -18.20
N ILE A 745 -8.68 13.27 -18.34
CA ILE A 745 -8.70 14.34 -19.34
C ILE A 745 -7.92 15.50 -18.77
N TYR A 746 -6.60 15.50 -19.01
CA TYR A 746 -5.64 16.46 -18.49
C TYR A 746 -5.24 17.46 -19.56
N PHE A 747 -5.45 18.76 -19.31
CA PHE A 747 -5.12 19.83 -20.23
C PHE A 747 -4.96 21.18 -19.52
N HIS A 748 -4.40 22.17 -20.23
CA HIS A 748 -4.24 23.55 -19.73
C HIS A 748 -5.38 24.47 -20.21
N THR A 749 -5.61 25.57 -19.48
CA THR A 749 -6.64 26.57 -19.82
C THR A 749 -6.46 27.14 -21.24
N TYR A 750 -5.22 27.31 -21.71
CA TYR A 750 -4.98 27.80 -23.06
C TYR A 750 -5.50 26.88 -24.17
N SER A 751 -5.80 25.61 -23.91
CA SER A 751 -6.43 24.72 -24.88
C SER A 751 -7.76 25.26 -25.40
N ALA A 752 -8.47 26.04 -24.58
CA ALA A 752 -9.70 26.71 -25.01
C ALA A 752 -9.48 27.96 -25.84
N SER A 753 -8.22 28.40 -26.03
CA SER A 753 -7.94 29.61 -26.86
C SER A 753 -8.01 29.38 -28.38
N LYS A 754 -7.94 28.11 -28.82
CA LYS A 754 -7.92 27.77 -30.25
C LYS A 754 -9.11 26.91 -30.68
N PRO A 755 -9.81 27.23 -31.78
CA PRO A 755 -10.97 26.47 -32.26
C PRO A 755 -10.66 24.98 -32.52
N ALA A 756 -9.46 24.69 -33.06
CA ALA A 756 -9.05 23.32 -33.35
C ALA A 756 -8.85 22.49 -32.08
N SER A 757 -8.22 23.06 -31.06
CA SER A 757 -8.00 22.42 -29.77
C SER A 757 -9.31 22.23 -29.01
N LEU A 758 -10.20 23.23 -28.99
CA LEU A 758 -11.52 23.12 -28.35
C LEU A 758 -12.36 21.99 -28.99
N LYS A 759 -12.29 21.80 -30.32
CA LYS A 759 -12.94 20.65 -30.98
C LYS A 759 -12.31 19.33 -30.58
N ALA A 760 -11.00 19.26 -30.39
CA ALA A 760 -10.31 18.07 -29.90
C ALA A 760 -10.76 17.71 -28.52
N LEU A 761 -10.80 18.69 -27.60
CA LEU A 761 -11.36 18.48 -26.24
C LEU A 761 -12.78 17.94 -26.28
N ASP A 762 -13.68 18.58 -27.05
CA ASP A 762 -15.06 18.15 -27.22
C ASP A 762 -15.15 16.68 -27.68
N ARG A 763 -14.28 16.25 -28.59
CA ARG A 763 -14.21 14.86 -29.05
C ARG A 763 -13.74 13.91 -27.94
N VAL A 764 -12.74 14.29 -27.16
CA VAL A 764 -12.22 13.49 -26.03
C VAL A 764 -13.30 13.33 -24.96
N PHE A 765 -14.01 14.40 -24.59
CA PHE A 765 -15.13 14.34 -23.65
C PHE A 765 -16.27 13.41 -24.16
N LYS A 766 -16.62 13.52 -25.43
CA LYS A 766 -17.66 12.65 -26.03
C LYS A 766 -17.25 11.19 -26.03
N TRP A 767 -15.99 10.90 -26.33
CA TRP A 767 -15.45 9.55 -26.25
C TRP A 767 -15.55 9.00 -24.81
N ALA A 768 -15.11 9.77 -23.81
CA ALA A 768 -15.14 9.34 -22.43
C ALA A 768 -16.56 9.09 -21.91
N LEU A 769 -17.51 9.97 -22.25
CA LEU A 769 -18.93 9.82 -21.87
C LEU A 769 -19.62 8.63 -22.55
N ALA A 770 -19.10 8.13 -23.65
CA ALA A 770 -19.59 6.93 -24.32
C ALA A 770 -19.07 5.62 -23.65
N GLN A 771 -18.11 5.71 -22.71
CA GLN A 771 -17.54 4.55 -22.01
C GLN A 771 -18.23 4.36 -20.66
N PRO A 772 -18.29 3.10 -20.12
CA PRO A 772 -18.81 2.82 -18.79
C PRO A 772 -17.78 3.18 -17.71
N LEU A 773 -17.62 4.49 -17.46
CA LEU A 773 -16.65 5.01 -16.50
C LEU A 773 -17.34 5.50 -15.22
N THR A 774 -16.57 5.57 -14.12
CA THR A 774 -16.96 6.19 -12.86
C THR A 774 -16.26 7.54 -12.72
N PRO A 775 -16.97 8.68 -12.84
CA PRO A 775 -16.37 9.99 -12.66
C PRO A 775 -16.02 10.25 -11.18
N VAL A 776 -14.78 10.70 -10.93
CA VAL A 776 -14.26 11.02 -9.59
C VAL A 776 -13.45 12.32 -9.61
N HIS A 777 -13.30 13.01 -8.48
CA HIS A 777 -12.39 14.14 -8.36
C HIS A 777 -10.93 13.69 -8.23
N ILE A 778 -9.99 14.55 -8.58
CA ILE A 778 -8.56 14.30 -8.41
C ILE A 778 -8.20 14.05 -6.95
N SER A 779 -8.79 14.79 -6.02
CA SER A 779 -8.53 14.58 -4.59
C SER A 779 -8.90 13.17 -4.12
N ASP A 780 -9.93 12.54 -4.72
CA ASP A 780 -10.32 11.16 -4.41
C ASP A 780 -9.27 10.17 -4.94
N TYR A 781 -8.82 10.35 -6.18
CA TYR A 781 -7.77 9.52 -6.78
C TYR A 781 -6.45 9.60 -5.99
N VAL A 782 -6.01 10.80 -5.63
CA VAL A 782 -4.77 10.97 -4.84
C VAL A 782 -4.86 10.22 -3.52
N ARG A 783 -5.99 10.32 -2.80
CA ARG A 783 -6.20 9.56 -1.55
C ARG A 783 -6.21 8.05 -1.77
N GLN A 784 -6.77 7.56 -2.88
CA GLN A 784 -6.73 6.14 -3.22
C GLN A 784 -5.30 5.65 -3.51
N VAL A 785 -4.49 6.45 -4.21
CA VAL A 785 -3.08 6.12 -4.47
C VAL A 785 -2.25 6.15 -3.18
N GLN A 786 -2.53 7.07 -2.26
CA GLN A 786 -1.90 7.08 -0.94
C GLN A 786 -2.28 5.83 -0.14
N ASP A 787 -3.57 5.49 -0.08
CA ASP A 787 -4.07 4.28 0.58
C ASP A 787 -3.50 2.99 -0.06
N PHE A 788 -3.26 2.96 -1.38
CA PHE A 788 -2.58 1.85 -2.05
C PHE A 788 -1.22 1.52 -1.41
N ASN A 789 -0.46 2.52 -0.98
CA ASN A 789 0.85 2.29 -0.37
C ASN A 789 0.75 1.75 1.06
N HIS A 790 -0.31 2.10 1.79
CA HIS A 790 -0.52 1.76 3.20
C HIS A 790 -1.45 0.56 3.43
N LEU A 791 -2.30 0.22 2.44
CA LEU A 791 -3.25 -0.88 2.54
C LEU A 791 -2.53 -2.20 2.77
N VAL A 792 -2.96 -2.94 3.78
CA VAL A 792 -2.40 -4.24 4.15
C VAL A 792 -3.29 -5.37 3.65
N VAL A 793 -2.65 -6.40 3.10
CA VAL A 793 -3.27 -7.68 2.76
C VAL A 793 -2.64 -8.75 3.63
N ALA A 794 -3.43 -9.47 4.40
CA ALA A 794 -2.96 -10.56 5.22
C ALA A 794 -3.69 -11.87 4.87
N ARG A 795 -2.96 -12.97 4.86
CA ARG A 795 -3.54 -14.31 4.75
C ARG A 795 -4.09 -14.72 6.13
N SER A 796 -5.33 -15.16 6.17
CA SER A 796 -5.93 -15.79 7.35
C SER A 796 -6.10 -17.30 7.10
N ARG A 797 -6.58 -18.03 8.09
CA ARG A 797 -6.85 -19.48 7.97
C ARG A 797 -7.83 -19.81 6.85
N ASP A 798 -8.87 -18.97 6.68
CA ASP A 798 -9.99 -19.23 5.77
C ASP A 798 -10.01 -18.32 4.54
N GLY A 799 -9.00 -17.47 4.35
CA GLY A 799 -8.98 -16.52 3.24
C GLY A 799 -8.00 -15.37 3.43
N TRP A 800 -8.49 -14.16 3.28
CA TRP A 800 -7.71 -12.94 3.29
C TRP A 800 -8.35 -11.90 4.19
N LEU A 801 -7.54 -11.16 4.93
CA LEU A 801 -7.90 -9.92 5.62
C LEU A 801 -7.27 -8.76 4.86
N VAL A 802 -8.06 -7.71 4.62
CA VAL A 802 -7.59 -6.45 4.03
C VAL A 802 -7.91 -5.32 4.98
N ARG A 803 -6.94 -4.45 5.25
CA ARG A 803 -7.10 -3.22 6.04
C ARG A 803 -6.44 -2.04 5.36
N GLY A 804 -7.16 -0.93 5.24
CA GLY A 804 -6.69 0.33 4.67
C GLY A 804 -7.32 1.53 5.36
N ASP A 805 -7.05 2.73 4.83
CA ASP A 805 -7.62 3.99 5.33
C ASP A 805 -9.08 4.20 4.88
N GLY A 806 -9.59 3.32 4.01
CA GLY A 806 -10.95 3.35 3.48
C GLY A 806 -11.16 4.30 2.30
N ASN A 807 -10.09 4.87 1.76
CA ASN A 807 -10.15 5.62 0.51
C ASN A 807 -10.17 4.68 -0.70
N LEU A 808 -9.32 3.64 -0.68
CA LEU A 808 -9.29 2.60 -1.69
C LEU A 808 -10.20 1.44 -1.25
N ARG A 809 -11.24 1.16 -2.05
CA ARG A 809 -12.23 0.10 -1.79
C ARG A 809 -12.38 -0.87 -2.94
N GLU A 810 -11.42 -0.89 -3.83
CA GLU A 810 -11.39 -1.81 -4.96
C GLU A 810 -10.15 -2.70 -4.90
N LEU A 811 -10.36 -4.00 -5.00
CA LEU A 811 -9.29 -4.96 -5.09
C LEU A 811 -9.37 -5.70 -6.43
N ARG A 812 -8.21 -6.06 -6.96
CA ARG A 812 -8.11 -6.94 -8.11
C ARG A 812 -7.59 -8.31 -7.68
N ALA A 813 -8.25 -9.38 -8.10
CA ALA A 813 -7.87 -10.73 -7.77
C ALA A 813 -7.77 -11.63 -9.02
N PRO A 814 -6.85 -12.61 -9.06
CA PRO A 814 -6.81 -13.60 -10.13
C PRO A 814 -8.03 -14.54 -10.07
N LEU A 815 -8.49 -14.99 -11.24
CA LEU A 815 -9.63 -15.93 -11.34
C LEU A 815 -9.33 -17.30 -10.73
N SER A 816 -8.06 -17.68 -10.63
CA SER A 816 -7.59 -18.94 -10.02
C SER A 816 -7.97 -19.08 -8.54
N LEU A 817 -8.19 -17.97 -7.83
CA LEU A 817 -8.67 -18.01 -6.44
C LEU A 817 -10.14 -18.49 -6.34
N GLY A 818 -10.90 -18.50 -7.42
CA GLY A 818 -12.33 -18.78 -7.42
C GLY A 818 -13.16 -17.49 -7.37
N GLN A 819 -14.44 -17.61 -7.00
CA GLN A 819 -15.32 -16.45 -6.86
C GLN A 819 -15.34 -15.95 -5.42
N PRO A 820 -15.41 -14.62 -5.19
CA PRO A 820 -15.58 -14.09 -3.84
C PRO A 820 -16.92 -14.58 -3.24
N VAL A 821 -16.86 -15.02 -1.99
CA VAL A 821 -18.03 -15.42 -1.23
C VAL A 821 -18.71 -14.18 -0.67
N ILE A 822 -19.96 -13.96 -1.06
CA ILE A 822 -20.80 -12.87 -0.54
C ILE A 822 -21.84 -13.49 0.38
N GLU A 823 -21.79 -13.16 1.64
CA GLU A 823 -22.66 -13.70 2.69
C GLU A 823 -23.07 -12.60 3.69
N ALA A 824 -23.98 -12.92 4.59
CA ALA A 824 -24.41 -11.99 5.63
C ALA A 824 -23.21 -11.47 6.45
N GLY A 825 -23.11 -10.14 6.57
CA GLY A 825 -22.01 -9.48 7.27
C GLY A 825 -20.71 -9.38 6.49
N SER A 826 -20.65 -9.84 5.21
CA SER A 826 -19.48 -9.66 4.36
C SER A 826 -19.25 -8.18 4.03
N ALA A 827 -18.01 -7.73 4.17
CA ALA A 827 -17.60 -6.42 3.66
C ALA A 827 -17.38 -6.43 2.14
N VAL A 828 -17.28 -7.60 1.49
CA VAL A 828 -17.32 -7.71 0.02
C VAL A 828 -18.77 -7.66 -0.40
N VAL A 829 -19.15 -6.61 -1.12
CA VAL A 829 -20.56 -6.34 -1.50
C VAL A 829 -20.83 -6.60 -2.99
N GLY A 830 -19.79 -6.92 -3.73
CA GLY A 830 -19.92 -7.25 -5.13
C GLY A 830 -18.57 -7.47 -5.81
N PHE A 831 -18.66 -7.84 -7.06
CA PHE A 831 -17.49 -7.99 -7.92
C PHE A 831 -17.87 -7.90 -9.39
N ASN A 832 -16.90 -7.49 -10.20
CA ASN A 832 -16.99 -7.50 -11.66
C ASN A 832 -15.86 -8.38 -12.24
N ARG A 833 -16.09 -8.98 -13.39
CA ARG A 833 -15.09 -9.76 -14.13
C ARG A 833 -14.70 -9.04 -15.41
N SER A 834 -13.41 -8.95 -15.66
CA SER A 834 -12.86 -8.46 -16.90
C SER A 834 -11.70 -9.34 -17.31
N GLU A 835 -11.80 -9.96 -18.49
CA GLU A 835 -10.77 -10.87 -19.05
C GLU A 835 -10.31 -11.95 -18.05
N ASN A 836 -9.07 -11.85 -17.58
CA ASN A 836 -8.43 -12.83 -16.68
C ASN A 836 -8.41 -12.40 -15.21
N ARG A 837 -9.17 -11.37 -14.83
CA ARG A 837 -9.19 -10.79 -13.49
C ARG A 837 -10.60 -10.55 -13.01
N GLN A 838 -10.74 -10.41 -11.71
CA GLN A 838 -11.96 -9.94 -11.06
C GLN A 838 -11.66 -8.76 -10.16
N TYR A 839 -12.59 -7.81 -10.11
CA TYR A 839 -12.52 -6.61 -9.30
C TYR A 839 -13.56 -6.73 -8.20
N LEU A 840 -13.13 -6.65 -6.93
CA LEU A 840 -13.95 -6.83 -5.74
C LEU A 840 -14.26 -5.47 -5.14
N HIS A 841 -15.52 -5.23 -4.84
CA HIS A 841 -16.02 -3.97 -4.26
C HIS A 841 -16.15 -4.14 -2.75
N LEU A 842 -15.47 -3.30 -1.97
CA LEU A 842 -15.51 -3.31 -0.52
C LEU A 842 -16.48 -2.25 0.01
N GLY A 843 -17.35 -2.67 0.94
CA GLY A 843 -18.26 -1.77 1.65
C GLY A 843 -17.63 -1.07 2.85
N ASP A 844 -16.42 -1.51 3.27
CA ASP A 844 -15.71 -0.97 4.44
C ASP A 844 -14.20 -0.88 4.19
N SER A 845 -13.47 -0.20 5.08
CA SER A 845 -12.01 -0.09 5.12
C SER A 845 -11.31 -1.39 5.57
N GLU A 846 -12.07 -2.29 6.18
CA GLU A 846 -11.62 -3.61 6.59
C GLU A 846 -12.52 -4.68 5.97
N ALA A 847 -11.93 -5.72 5.39
CA ALA A 847 -12.68 -6.80 4.77
C ALA A 847 -12.01 -8.16 5.00
N SER A 848 -12.79 -9.13 5.48
CA SER A 848 -12.45 -10.55 5.40
C SER A 848 -13.00 -11.12 4.09
N ILE A 849 -12.11 -11.71 3.28
CA ILE A 849 -12.43 -12.16 1.92
C ILE A 849 -12.18 -13.66 1.83
N ARG A 850 -13.22 -14.38 1.44
CA ARG A 850 -13.13 -15.81 1.10
C ARG A 850 -13.45 -16.01 -0.39
N PHE A 851 -12.87 -17.04 -0.96
CA PHE A 851 -13.12 -17.46 -2.33
C PHE A 851 -13.64 -18.89 -2.35
N ALA A 852 -14.54 -19.20 -3.28
CA ALA A 852 -15.10 -20.53 -3.48
C ALA A 852 -15.16 -20.88 -4.98
N PRO A 853 -15.17 -22.17 -5.35
CA PRO A 853 -15.33 -22.59 -6.75
C PRO A 853 -16.72 -22.28 -7.31
N ALA A 854 -17.77 -22.28 -6.46
CA ALA A 854 -19.15 -22.11 -6.87
C ALA A 854 -19.59 -20.64 -6.79
N ALA A 855 -20.54 -20.25 -7.65
CA ALA A 855 -21.13 -18.92 -7.64
C ALA A 855 -21.93 -18.67 -6.35
N THR A 856 -21.89 -17.44 -5.85
CA THR A 856 -22.76 -16.99 -4.77
C THR A 856 -24.21 -16.94 -5.23
N SER A 857 -25.15 -17.30 -4.35
CA SER A 857 -26.59 -17.16 -4.57
C SER A 857 -27.15 -15.84 -4.01
N ALA A 858 -26.37 -15.13 -3.21
CA ALA A 858 -26.74 -13.84 -2.66
C ALA A 858 -26.72 -12.74 -3.75
N PRO A 859 -27.59 -11.71 -3.66
CA PRO A 859 -27.51 -10.57 -4.55
C PRO A 859 -26.21 -9.79 -4.31
N TYR A 860 -25.63 -9.23 -5.38
CA TYR A 860 -24.43 -8.42 -5.29
C TYR A 860 -24.36 -7.32 -6.35
N LEU A 861 -23.57 -6.29 -6.05
CA LEU A 861 -23.26 -5.20 -6.98
C LEU A 861 -22.24 -5.70 -8.02
N VAL A 862 -22.58 -5.61 -9.30
CA VAL A 862 -21.66 -5.92 -10.40
C VAL A 862 -20.84 -4.68 -10.75
N SER A 863 -21.50 -3.52 -10.90
CA SER A 863 -20.82 -2.26 -11.13
C SER A 863 -21.72 -1.06 -10.81
N ALA A 864 -21.09 0.10 -10.53
CA ALA A 864 -21.78 1.38 -10.42
C ALA A 864 -20.88 2.53 -10.89
N ASN A 865 -21.48 3.62 -11.40
CA ASN A 865 -20.78 4.89 -11.62
C ASN A 865 -20.77 5.77 -10.37
N ALA A 866 -20.64 5.15 -9.21
CA ALA A 866 -20.70 5.77 -7.89
C ALA A 866 -19.78 5.07 -6.91
N ARG A 867 -19.42 5.77 -5.86
CA ARG A 867 -18.75 5.21 -4.69
C ARG A 867 -19.77 4.58 -3.75
N ILE A 868 -19.40 3.46 -3.14
CA ILE A 868 -20.16 2.82 -2.07
C ILE A 868 -19.84 3.57 -0.76
N ALA A 869 -20.77 4.37 -0.26
CA ALA A 869 -20.60 5.12 0.98
C ALA A 869 -20.75 4.22 2.21
N HIS A 870 -21.76 3.35 2.19
CA HIS A 870 -22.02 2.34 3.21
C HIS A 870 -22.63 1.09 2.57
N ALA A 871 -22.37 -0.07 3.17
CA ALA A 871 -22.95 -1.31 2.72
C ALA A 871 -23.18 -2.28 3.88
N SER A 872 -24.23 -3.08 3.77
CA SER A 872 -24.49 -4.21 4.66
C SER A 872 -25.19 -5.33 3.90
N SER A 873 -24.82 -6.57 4.20
CA SER A 873 -25.47 -7.77 3.70
C SER A 873 -26.08 -8.55 4.86
N GLY A 874 -27.20 -9.19 4.64
CA GLY A 874 -27.91 -9.93 5.68
C GLY A 874 -28.64 -11.15 5.14
N GLU A 875 -28.88 -12.13 6.01
CA GLU A 875 -29.77 -13.26 5.77
C GLU A 875 -30.87 -13.23 6.81
N THR A 876 -32.10 -13.25 6.33
CA THR A 876 -33.31 -13.30 7.17
C THR A 876 -34.06 -14.60 6.94
N ALA A 877 -35.10 -14.88 7.78
CA ALA A 877 -35.99 -16.01 7.54
C ALA A 877 -36.63 -15.97 6.15
N ASP A 878 -36.88 -14.78 5.63
CA ASP A 878 -37.59 -14.53 4.36
C ASP A 878 -36.64 -14.47 3.13
N GLY A 879 -35.30 -14.44 3.34
CA GLY A 879 -34.34 -14.39 2.22
C GLY A 879 -33.10 -13.58 2.48
N ASN A 880 -32.34 -13.33 1.42
CA ASN A 880 -31.09 -12.57 1.43
C ASN A 880 -31.35 -11.08 1.17
N THR A 881 -30.63 -10.22 1.89
CA THR A 881 -30.69 -8.76 1.71
C THR A 881 -29.32 -8.19 1.42
N LEU A 882 -29.28 -7.15 0.57
CA LEU A 882 -28.12 -6.28 0.36
C LEU A 882 -28.60 -4.83 0.42
N ASN A 883 -27.99 -4.05 1.31
CA ASN A 883 -28.27 -2.62 1.43
C ASN A 883 -26.98 -1.86 1.07
N LEU A 884 -27.13 -0.86 0.21
CA LEU A 884 -26.03 -0.02 -0.26
C LEU A 884 -26.42 1.45 -0.16
N ALA A 885 -25.48 2.30 0.24
CA ALA A 885 -25.57 3.73 -0.01
C ALA A 885 -24.62 4.08 -1.14
N LEU A 886 -25.16 4.65 -2.22
CA LEU A 886 -24.39 5.00 -3.42
C LEU A 886 -24.30 6.51 -3.56
N SER A 887 -23.08 7.04 -3.69
CA SER A 887 -22.80 8.46 -3.90
C SER A 887 -21.98 8.65 -5.17
N GLY A 888 -22.60 9.26 -6.18
CA GLY A 888 -21.99 9.56 -7.48
C GLY A 888 -21.91 11.05 -7.75
N GLN A 889 -21.19 11.40 -8.79
CA GLN A 889 -21.04 12.78 -9.25
C GLN A 889 -21.96 13.11 -10.43
N VAL A 890 -22.57 12.09 -11.01
CA VAL A 890 -23.50 12.17 -12.14
C VAL A 890 -24.71 11.30 -11.84
N PRO A 891 -25.81 11.38 -12.59
CA PRO A 891 -26.94 10.47 -12.42
C PRO A 891 -26.52 9.00 -12.36
N LEU A 892 -27.02 8.30 -11.34
CA LEU A 892 -26.54 6.96 -11.01
C LEU A 892 -26.96 5.92 -12.06
N GLN A 893 -26.01 5.09 -12.43
CA GLN A 893 -26.20 3.86 -13.19
C GLN A 893 -25.48 2.73 -12.45
N PHE A 894 -26.19 1.65 -12.21
CA PHE A 894 -25.63 0.50 -11.52
C PHE A 894 -26.21 -0.82 -12.02
N ASP A 895 -25.45 -1.87 -11.83
CA ASP A 895 -25.70 -3.21 -12.32
C ASP A 895 -25.71 -4.17 -11.15
N LEU A 896 -26.76 -4.97 -11.03
CA LEU A 896 -26.95 -5.96 -9.95
C LEU A 896 -27.02 -7.37 -10.53
N SER A 897 -26.33 -8.30 -9.91
CA SER A 897 -26.58 -9.74 -10.07
C SER A 897 -27.58 -10.17 -9.00
N MET A 898 -28.75 -10.59 -9.41
CA MET A 898 -29.84 -10.98 -8.48
C MET A 898 -30.82 -11.93 -9.15
N GLY A 899 -31.55 -12.70 -8.34
CA GLY A 899 -32.62 -13.60 -8.82
C GLY A 899 -33.84 -12.85 -9.36
N ALA A 900 -34.56 -13.48 -10.25
CA ALA A 900 -35.78 -12.88 -10.87
C ALA A 900 -36.88 -12.48 -9.88
N ARG A 901 -36.92 -13.09 -8.68
CA ARG A 901 -37.88 -12.80 -7.62
C ARG A 901 -37.45 -11.67 -6.68
N CYS A 902 -36.25 -11.12 -6.85
CA CYS A 902 -35.75 -10.05 -5.99
C CYS A 902 -36.52 -8.74 -6.23
N SER A 903 -36.69 -7.96 -5.16
CA SER A 903 -37.20 -6.59 -5.22
C SER A 903 -36.07 -5.60 -4.93
N VAL A 904 -36.14 -4.42 -5.57
CA VAL A 904 -35.17 -3.34 -5.40
C VAL A 904 -35.92 -2.07 -5.03
N HIS A 905 -35.48 -1.42 -3.94
CA HIS A 905 -36.02 -0.14 -3.47
C HIS A 905 -34.87 0.87 -3.35
N ALA A 906 -35.10 2.06 -3.83
CA ALA A 906 -34.19 3.21 -3.65
C ALA A 906 -34.95 4.26 -2.84
N ASP A 907 -34.42 4.61 -1.64
CA ASP A 907 -35.02 5.57 -0.70
C ASP A 907 -36.54 5.29 -0.52
N ASP A 908 -36.88 4.06 -0.12
CA ASP A 908 -38.24 3.53 0.07
C ASP A 908 -39.14 3.43 -1.19
N ARG A 909 -38.63 3.76 -2.37
CA ARG A 909 -39.37 3.63 -3.64
C ARG A 909 -38.95 2.39 -4.39
N ALA A 910 -39.92 1.56 -4.76
CA ALA A 910 -39.65 0.42 -5.62
C ALA A 910 -39.18 0.90 -7.00
N ILE A 911 -38.05 0.38 -7.45
CA ILE A 911 -37.51 0.65 -8.79
C ILE A 911 -37.43 -0.64 -9.60
N ARG A 912 -37.52 -0.50 -10.92
CA ARG A 912 -37.44 -1.65 -11.85
C ARG A 912 -36.19 -1.50 -12.70
N ALA A 913 -35.62 -2.64 -13.08
CA ALA A 913 -34.51 -2.66 -14.01
C ALA A 913 -34.92 -2.12 -15.38
N ASP A 914 -34.09 -1.29 -15.99
CA ASP A 914 -34.28 -0.81 -17.36
C ASP A 914 -34.12 -1.95 -18.36
N SER A 915 -33.24 -2.89 -18.08
CA SER A 915 -33.00 -4.10 -18.88
C SER A 915 -32.33 -5.19 -18.03
N ILE A 916 -32.49 -6.44 -18.50
CA ILE A 916 -31.78 -7.60 -17.94
C ILE A 916 -30.99 -8.24 -19.08
N ARG A 917 -29.67 -8.39 -18.91
CA ARG A 917 -28.80 -9.01 -19.90
C ARG A 917 -27.86 -10.00 -19.19
N ASN A 918 -27.78 -11.22 -19.67
CA ASN A 918 -26.91 -12.27 -19.10
C ASN A 918 -27.09 -12.47 -17.58
N GLY A 919 -28.31 -12.30 -17.07
CA GLY A 919 -28.60 -12.42 -15.63
C GLY A 919 -28.24 -11.19 -14.78
N ILE A 920 -27.78 -10.12 -15.41
CA ILE A 920 -27.45 -8.84 -14.76
C ILE A 920 -28.57 -7.84 -15.02
N SER A 921 -29.11 -7.26 -13.97
CA SER A 921 -30.15 -6.22 -14.00
C SER A 921 -29.52 -4.84 -14.01
N HIS A 922 -29.83 -4.04 -15.04
CA HIS A 922 -29.31 -2.69 -15.24
C HIS A 922 -30.31 -1.64 -14.77
N PHE A 923 -29.84 -0.66 -14.02
CA PHE A 923 -30.65 0.43 -13.45
C PHE A 923 -30.05 1.79 -13.79
N SER A 924 -30.90 2.76 -14.10
CA SER A 924 -30.54 4.16 -14.24
C SER A 924 -31.49 5.04 -13.41
N THR A 925 -30.95 6.08 -12.80
CA THR A 925 -31.73 7.03 -12.00
C THR A 925 -31.50 8.46 -12.47
N ARG A 926 -32.27 9.40 -11.95
CA ARG A 926 -32.03 10.84 -12.15
C ARG A 926 -31.27 11.48 -10.98
N THR A 927 -31.10 10.74 -9.87
CA THR A 927 -30.40 11.20 -8.68
C THR A 927 -28.92 10.86 -8.76
N HIS A 928 -28.09 11.65 -8.10
CA HIS A 928 -26.65 11.41 -7.94
C HIS A 928 -26.34 10.62 -6.67
N VAL A 929 -27.29 10.53 -5.76
CA VAL A 929 -27.13 9.84 -4.47
C VAL A 929 -28.38 8.97 -4.24
N ILE A 930 -28.17 7.79 -3.69
CA ILE A 930 -29.16 6.94 -3.07
C ILE A 930 -28.65 6.62 -1.68
N ASP A 931 -29.35 7.12 -0.65
CA ASP A 931 -28.94 6.91 0.75
C ASP A 931 -29.21 5.48 1.19
N GLU A 932 -30.27 4.85 0.66
CA GLU A 932 -30.61 3.45 0.92
C GLU A 932 -31.10 2.73 -0.35
N LEU A 933 -30.21 1.97 -0.98
CA LEU A 933 -30.56 1.01 -2.03
C LEU A 933 -30.72 -0.38 -1.38
N ARG A 934 -31.97 -0.81 -1.21
CA ARG A 934 -32.31 -2.09 -0.58
C ARG A 934 -32.66 -3.13 -1.64
N ILE A 935 -31.94 -4.22 -1.66
CA ILE A 935 -32.18 -5.40 -2.49
C ILE A 935 -32.62 -6.54 -1.57
N HIS A 936 -33.80 -7.11 -1.82
CA HIS A 936 -34.31 -8.26 -1.10
C HIS A 936 -34.64 -9.40 -2.05
N CYS A 937 -34.05 -10.55 -1.81
CA CYS A 937 -34.22 -11.77 -2.59
C CYS A 937 -34.89 -12.85 -1.73
N PRO A 938 -36.16 -13.17 -1.92
CA PRO A 938 -36.85 -14.22 -1.18
C PRO A 938 -36.22 -15.60 -1.48
N ARG A 939 -36.28 -16.51 -0.52
CA ARG A 939 -35.83 -17.90 -0.66
C ARG A 939 -36.56 -18.70 -1.74
#